data_10521a6f1bab05948e8403acee42c0a0
#
_entry.id   10521a6f1bab05948e8403acee42c0a0
#
_cell.length_a   1.000
_cell.length_b   1.000
_cell.length_c   1.000
_cell.angle_alpha   90.00
_cell.angle_beta   90.00
_cell.angle_gamma   90.00
#
_symmetry.space_group_name_H-M   'P 1'
#
loop_
_entity.id
_entity.type
_entity.pdbx_description
1 polymer ?
#
loop_
_entity_poly.entity_id
_entity_poly.type
_entity_poly.pdbx_seq_one_letter_code
_entity_poly.pdbx_strand_id
1 'polypeptide(L)'
;MGYTIAQKIIKEHLVCGEMVVGNDIGLKIDQTLTQDATGTMAYIEYEAMGIPRVKTEKSVAYIDHNTLQTGFENADDHRFIQSVCKKHGIYFSRPGNGICHQVHLERFGKPGKTLIGSDSHTPTGGGIGMLAIGAGGLDVAVAMGGGAYYITMPKMVRVNLTGKLSPWVSAKDIILAVLRVMSVKGGVGKIVEYGGEGVKTLTVPERATITNMGAELGATTSVFPSDETTREFLKAQGREEDYTELKADDDAVYDEVIEINLSELEPLAACPHSPDNVKPIKELEGQKIDQVCIGSCTNSSYLDLMRVAHILKGKKVADNVSLAIAPGSKQVFNMLALNGALGDMIAAGARILESACGPCIGMGQSPNSKGISLRTFNRNFEGRSGTADGQIYLVSPETAAVSAINGVFTDPRTLGAAAEIEMPEKFLINDNMVIEPASVEEMDSVEILRGPNIKSYPETSPLTESIEASCSLKVGDNITTDHIMPAGAKILPLRSNIPKISEHCFTVCDKEFPERAKTLGKSIIVGGENYGQGSSREHAALAPLFLGVKAVLVKSFARIHKSNLINAGILPLTFKDAADYDKIKLGDMLELPNVKSEIASGPDVTVVNKTTGDTIKADCELSDRTRAIIIAGGLLDYTKENS
;
A
#
# COMPACT_ATOMS: atom_id res chain seq x y z
N MET A 1 -14.64 -21.99 21.57
CA MET A 1 -14.49 -21.57 20.18
C MET A 1 -13.06 -21.07 20.05
N GLY A 2 -12.29 -21.70 19.18
CA GLY A 2 -10.90 -21.38 18.95
C GLY A 2 -10.71 -20.08 18.18
N TYR A 3 -9.51 -19.54 18.23
CA TYR A 3 -9.14 -18.28 17.56
C TYR A 3 -8.38 -18.55 16.27
N THR A 4 -8.63 -17.74 15.25
CA THR A 4 -7.80 -17.66 14.05
C THR A 4 -6.45 -17.01 14.40
N ILE A 5 -5.47 -17.05 13.48
CA ILE A 5 -4.15 -16.40 13.68
C ILE A 5 -4.34 -14.91 13.95
N ALA A 6 -5.11 -14.23 13.08
CA ALA A 6 -5.36 -12.80 13.21
C ALA A 6 -6.06 -12.45 14.53
N GLN A 7 -7.05 -13.26 14.95
CA GLN A 7 -7.72 -13.06 16.23
C GLN A 7 -6.80 -13.24 17.43
N LYS A 8 -5.83 -14.17 17.39
CA LYS A 8 -4.82 -14.33 18.45
C LYS A 8 -3.97 -13.08 18.59
N ILE A 9 -3.47 -12.55 17.46
CA ILE A 9 -2.65 -11.32 17.47
C ILE A 9 -3.49 -10.13 17.94
N ILE A 10 -4.72 -9.97 17.43
CA ILE A 10 -5.63 -8.89 17.87
C ILE A 10 -5.86 -8.98 19.38
N LYS A 11 -6.16 -10.17 19.91
CA LYS A 11 -6.42 -10.36 21.34
C LYS A 11 -5.25 -9.98 22.22
N GLU A 12 -4.02 -10.30 21.81
CA GLU A 12 -2.79 -9.97 22.54
C GLU A 12 -2.53 -8.45 22.56
N HIS A 13 -2.95 -7.74 21.51
CA HIS A 13 -2.69 -6.30 21.32
C HIS A 13 -3.92 -5.42 21.57
N LEU A 14 -5.04 -6.00 22.00
CA LEU A 14 -6.27 -5.26 22.25
C LEU A 14 -6.12 -4.36 23.49
N VAL A 15 -6.27 -3.05 23.31
CA VAL A 15 -6.22 -2.07 24.40
C VAL A 15 -7.60 -1.50 24.75
N CYS A 16 -8.55 -1.53 23.81
CA CYS A 16 -9.94 -1.15 24.06
C CYS A 16 -10.88 -1.74 23.00
N GLY A 17 -12.17 -1.79 23.32
CA GLY A 17 -13.21 -2.40 22.49
C GLY A 17 -13.36 -3.90 22.73
N GLU A 18 -14.26 -4.51 21.97
CA GLU A 18 -14.56 -5.94 22.03
C GLU A 18 -14.38 -6.57 20.64
N MET A 19 -13.84 -7.79 20.59
CA MET A 19 -13.60 -8.53 19.35
C MET A 19 -14.91 -9.06 18.73
N VAL A 20 -15.86 -8.17 18.49
CA VAL A 20 -17.12 -8.45 17.81
C VAL A 20 -17.09 -7.76 16.45
N VAL A 21 -17.34 -8.54 15.37
CA VAL A 21 -17.35 -8.02 14.00
C VAL A 21 -18.22 -6.78 13.89
N GLY A 22 -17.67 -5.71 13.34
CA GLY A 22 -18.34 -4.42 13.18
C GLY A 22 -18.12 -3.43 14.31
N ASN A 23 -17.61 -3.85 15.47
CA ASN A 23 -17.26 -2.94 16.57
C ASN A 23 -15.87 -2.33 16.36
N ASP A 24 -15.69 -1.10 16.82
CA ASP A 24 -14.36 -0.50 16.85
C ASP A 24 -13.51 -1.11 17.95
N ILE A 25 -12.28 -1.45 17.60
CA ILE A 25 -11.25 -1.94 18.50
C ILE A 25 -9.97 -1.09 18.37
N GLY A 26 -9.31 -0.83 19.50
CA GLY A 26 -8.03 -0.17 19.55
C GLY A 26 -6.92 -1.18 19.80
N LEU A 27 -5.88 -1.14 18.96
CA LEU A 27 -4.75 -2.05 19.01
C LEU A 27 -3.48 -1.32 19.41
N LYS A 28 -2.70 -1.92 20.30
CA LYS A 28 -1.31 -1.54 20.53
C LYS A 28 -0.49 -1.88 19.29
N ILE A 29 0.38 -0.98 18.87
CA ILE A 29 1.28 -1.18 17.75
C ILE A 29 2.71 -1.40 18.25
N ASP A 30 3.31 -2.52 17.87
CA ASP A 30 4.70 -2.84 18.21
C ASP A 30 5.69 -2.20 17.26
N GLN A 31 5.39 -2.19 15.96
CA GLN A 31 6.31 -1.70 14.93
C GLN A 31 5.63 -0.73 13.98
N THR A 32 6.41 0.26 13.50
CA THR A 32 5.96 1.18 12.45
C THR A 32 6.94 1.20 11.28
N LEU A 33 6.38 1.43 10.09
CA LEU A 33 7.10 1.57 8.84
C LEU A 33 6.67 2.85 8.14
N THR A 34 7.64 3.67 7.74
CA THR A 34 7.40 4.80 6.83
C THR A 34 8.33 4.69 5.63
N GLN A 35 7.90 5.22 4.49
CA GLN A 35 8.72 5.37 3.30
C GLN A 35 8.74 6.84 2.86
N ASP A 36 9.71 7.25 2.06
CA ASP A 36 10.00 8.67 1.83
C ASP A 36 8.94 9.43 1.00
N ALA A 37 8.00 8.75 0.33
CA ALA A 37 6.90 9.44 -0.34
C ALA A 37 5.77 9.89 0.61
N THR A 38 5.70 9.32 1.82
CA THR A 38 4.68 9.62 2.84
C THR A 38 5.28 10.04 4.17
N GLY A 39 6.51 9.63 4.46
CA GLY A 39 7.16 9.78 5.75
C GLY A 39 7.41 11.23 6.17
N THR A 40 7.73 12.13 5.24
CA THR A 40 7.96 13.54 5.59
C THR A 40 6.75 14.14 6.29
N MET A 41 5.53 13.89 5.78
CA MET A 41 4.30 14.36 6.42
C MET A 41 4.05 13.67 7.77
N ALA A 42 4.19 12.35 7.83
CA ALA A 42 4.04 11.61 9.09
C ALA A 42 4.97 12.16 10.20
N TYR A 43 6.19 12.57 9.85
CA TYR A 43 7.11 13.16 10.80
C TYR A 43 6.80 14.60 11.17
N ILE A 44 6.27 15.40 10.24
CA ILE A 44 5.75 16.74 10.56
C ILE A 44 4.57 16.63 11.55
N GLU A 45 3.70 15.65 11.37
CA GLU A 45 2.57 15.34 12.26
C GLU A 45 3.05 14.83 13.62
N TYR A 46 4.05 13.93 13.62
CA TYR A 46 4.66 13.42 14.83
C TYR A 46 5.27 14.56 15.66
N GLU A 47 6.03 15.47 15.03
CA GLU A 47 6.59 16.64 15.71
C GLU A 47 5.49 17.57 16.26
N ALA A 48 4.37 17.74 15.53
CA ALA A 48 3.24 18.56 15.99
C ALA A 48 2.57 18.02 17.26
N MET A 49 2.71 16.72 17.56
CA MET A 49 2.26 16.14 18.83
C MET A 49 3.19 16.45 20.01
N GLY A 50 4.43 16.89 19.78
CA GLY A 50 5.38 17.25 20.83
C GLY A 50 5.95 16.08 21.63
N ILE A 51 5.85 14.85 21.13
CA ILE A 51 6.35 13.63 21.79
C ILE A 51 7.86 13.52 21.56
N PRO A 52 8.71 13.45 22.61
CA PRO A 52 10.15 13.54 22.44
C PRO A 52 10.77 12.28 21.77
N ARG A 53 10.20 11.08 21.99
CA ARG A 53 10.71 9.83 21.47
C ARG A 53 9.60 8.84 21.22
N VAL A 54 9.74 8.00 20.18
CA VAL A 54 8.77 6.94 19.84
C VAL A 54 8.63 5.94 20.98
N LYS A 55 7.42 5.40 21.15
CA LYS A 55 7.06 4.46 22.21
C LYS A 55 6.82 3.04 21.68
N THR A 56 6.96 2.84 20.40
CA THR A 56 6.89 1.53 19.75
C THR A 56 8.15 0.69 20.02
N GLU A 57 8.03 -0.63 19.93
CA GLU A 57 9.18 -1.53 20.03
C GLU A 57 10.23 -1.25 18.95
N LYS A 58 9.76 -0.98 17.72
CA LYS A 58 10.61 -0.68 16.56
C LYS A 58 9.87 0.25 15.58
N SER A 59 10.45 1.40 15.31
CA SER A 59 10.02 2.28 14.21
C SER A 59 11.14 2.40 13.19
N VAL A 60 10.82 2.25 11.90
CA VAL A 60 11.82 2.28 10.82
C VAL A 60 11.34 3.17 9.68
N ALA A 61 12.20 4.09 9.26
CA ALA A 61 12.02 4.92 8.09
C ALA A 61 12.88 4.41 6.93
N TYR A 62 12.32 4.34 5.75
CA TYR A 62 12.97 3.86 4.55
C TYR A 62 13.03 4.94 3.48
N ILE A 63 14.13 4.96 2.72
CA ILE A 63 14.25 5.77 1.52
C ILE A 63 14.31 4.82 0.33
N ASP A 64 13.17 4.62 -0.34
CA ASP A 64 13.03 3.64 -1.41
C ASP A 64 12.07 4.06 -2.55
N HIS A 65 11.33 5.17 -2.41
CA HIS A 65 10.40 5.63 -3.44
C HIS A 65 10.98 6.72 -4.34
N ASN A 66 11.77 7.65 -3.80
CA ASN A 66 12.31 8.80 -4.53
C ASN A 66 13.85 8.78 -4.55
N THR A 67 14.46 7.63 -4.73
CA THR A 67 15.89 7.48 -4.91
C THR A 67 16.36 8.08 -6.23
N LEU A 68 15.57 7.91 -7.32
CA LEU A 68 15.77 8.60 -8.58
C LEU A 68 15.19 10.02 -8.50
N GLN A 69 16.05 11.00 -8.31
CA GLN A 69 15.68 12.39 -8.07
C GLN A 69 15.73 13.23 -9.34
N THR A 70 14.80 14.19 -9.48
CA THR A 70 14.80 15.18 -10.58
C THR A 70 15.10 16.59 -10.11
N GLY A 71 15.15 16.84 -8.81
CA GLY A 71 15.44 18.12 -8.17
C GLY A 71 15.99 17.92 -6.76
N PHE A 72 16.19 19.01 -6.02
CA PHE A 72 16.77 19.00 -4.68
C PHE A 72 15.73 18.65 -3.57
N GLU A 73 14.45 18.73 -3.85
CA GLU A 73 13.37 18.60 -2.88
C GLU A 73 13.39 17.22 -2.20
N ASN A 74 13.64 16.17 -2.98
CA ASN A 74 13.76 14.82 -2.43
C ASN A 74 15.00 14.69 -1.51
N ALA A 75 16.10 15.32 -1.87
CA ALA A 75 17.31 15.30 -1.04
C ALA A 75 17.07 16.02 0.30
N ASP A 76 16.34 17.13 0.29
CA ASP A 76 15.95 17.85 1.51
C ASP A 76 15.01 17.01 2.38
N ASP A 77 14.02 16.34 1.78
CA ASP A 77 13.15 15.40 2.49
C ASP A 77 13.94 14.25 3.14
N HIS A 78 14.88 13.65 2.41
CA HIS A 78 15.72 12.56 2.94
C HIS A 78 16.57 13.02 4.13
N ARG A 79 17.13 14.23 4.07
CA ARG A 79 17.90 14.81 5.19
C ARG A 79 17.00 15.14 6.39
N PHE A 80 15.82 15.68 6.13
CA PHE A 80 14.83 15.93 7.18
C PHE A 80 14.44 14.62 7.87
N ILE A 81 14.01 13.61 7.13
CA ILE A 81 13.64 12.29 7.66
C ILE A 81 14.79 11.72 8.50
N GLN A 82 16.03 11.71 7.97
CA GLN A 82 17.18 11.18 8.68
C GLN A 82 17.43 11.90 10.01
N SER A 83 17.33 13.23 10.03
CA SER A 83 17.55 14.02 11.25
C SER A 83 16.45 13.82 12.29
N VAL A 84 15.17 13.74 11.86
CA VAL A 84 14.03 13.39 12.71
C VAL A 84 14.20 11.99 13.29
N CYS A 85 14.53 11.01 12.46
CA CYS A 85 14.74 9.63 12.90
C CYS A 85 15.83 9.55 13.98
N LYS A 86 16.96 10.21 13.72
CA LYS A 86 18.08 10.26 14.67
C LYS A 86 17.65 10.85 16.02
N LYS A 87 16.85 11.92 16.02
CA LYS A 87 16.39 12.61 17.23
C LYS A 87 15.37 11.77 18.01
N HIS A 88 14.38 11.19 17.33
CA HIS A 88 13.18 10.66 17.96
C HIS A 88 13.19 9.13 18.19
N GLY A 89 14.31 8.45 17.99
CA GLY A 89 14.42 7.03 18.31
C GLY A 89 13.99 6.08 17.19
N ILE A 90 14.09 6.53 15.94
CA ILE A 90 13.64 5.79 14.75
C ILE A 90 14.86 5.31 13.97
N TYR A 91 14.84 4.05 13.53
CA TYR A 91 15.86 3.51 12.63
C TYR A 91 15.69 4.09 11.23
N PHE A 92 16.79 4.39 10.56
CA PHE A 92 16.77 4.98 9.22
C PHE A 92 17.48 4.07 8.22
N SER A 93 16.73 3.54 7.25
CA SER A 93 17.25 2.77 6.13
C SER A 93 17.58 3.69 4.97
N ARG A 94 18.88 3.79 4.65
CA ARG A 94 19.41 4.71 3.63
C ARG A 94 18.96 4.36 2.22
N PRO A 95 18.95 5.35 1.27
CA PRO A 95 18.77 5.08 -0.15
C PRO A 95 19.73 3.99 -0.64
N GLY A 96 19.23 3.02 -1.40
CA GLY A 96 19.98 1.88 -1.91
C GLY A 96 20.06 0.67 -0.99
N ASN A 97 19.58 0.76 0.27
CA ASN A 97 19.49 -0.42 1.15
C ASN A 97 18.42 -1.42 0.68
N GLY A 98 17.33 -0.91 0.13
CA GLY A 98 16.30 -1.74 -0.47
C GLY A 98 14.89 -1.21 -0.26
N ILE A 99 13.94 -1.91 -0.86
CA ILE A 99 12.52 -1.64 -0.77
C ILE A 99 12.05 -1.93 0.66
N CYS A 100 11.30 -1.00 1.24
CA CYS A 100 10.89 -1.03 2.66
C CYS A 100 10.35 -2.40 3.10
N HIS A 101 9.44 -3.01 2.33
CA HIS A 101 8.84 -4.28 2.71
C HIS A 101 9.80 -5.45 2.64
N GLN A 102 10.74 -5.46 1.70
CA GLN A 102 11.77 -6.50 1.59
C GLN A 102 12.77 -6.39 2.75
N VAL A 103 13.29 -5.20 3.00
CA VAL A 103 14.23 -4.97 4.11
C VAL A 103 13.54 -5.22 5.46
N HIS A 104 12.25 -4.87 5.60
CA HIS A 104 11.51 -5.10 6.85
C HIS A 104 11.36 -6.61 7.14
N LEU A 105 11.04 -7.42 6.12
CA LEU A 105 11.02 -8.88 6.24
C LEU A 105 12.38 -9.45 6.63
N GLU A 106 13.44 -8.98 5.96
CA GLU A 106 14.80 -9.48 6.18
C GLU A 106 15.33 -9.13 7.58
N ARG A 107 15.02 -7.90 8.11
CA ARG A 107 15.75 -7.36 9.26
C ARG A 107 14.90 -7.05 10.50
N PHE A 108 13.59 -6.83 10.40
CA PHE A 108 12.79 -6.29 11.51
C PHE A 108 11.50 -7.06 11.80
N GLY A 109 10.85 -7.63 10.80
CA GLY A 109 9.56 -8.30 10.96
C GLY A 109 9.65 -9.50 11.92
N LYS A 110 8.67 -9.65 12.82
CA LYS A 110 8.58 -10.72 13.82
C LYS A 110 7.17 -11.33 13.82
N PRO A 111 7.06 -12.66 13.81
CA PRO A 111 5.77 -13.33 13.94
C PRO A 111 5.01 -12.88 15.20
N GLY A 112 3.69 -12.76 15.07
CA GLY A 112 2.81 -12.40 16.18
C GLY A 112 2.79 -10.91 16.55
N LYS A 113 3.65 -10.08 15.95
CA LYS A 113 3.70 -8.64 16.20
C LYS A 113 2.75 -7.86 15.30
N THR A 114 2.33 -6.67 15.78
CA THR A 114 1.58 -5.70 15.00
C THR A 114 2.51 -4.74 14.28
N LEU A 115 2.22 -4.44 13.02
CA LEU A 115 2.93 -3.47 12.20
C LEU A 115 1.93 -2.53 11.53
N ILE A 116 2.13 -1.23 11.67
CA ILE A 116 1.39 -0.23 10.88
C ILE A 116 2.37 0.54 9.99
N GLY A 117 2.01 0.74 8.73
CA GLY A 117 2.89 1.42 7.79
C GLY A 117 2.18 2.47 6.94
N SER A 118 2.85 3.58 6.67
CA SER A 118 2.35 4.60 5.75
C SER A 118 2.49 4.20 4.27
N ASP A 119 2.52 2.89 4.03
CA ASP A 119 2.50 2.28 2.70
C ASP A 119 1.40 1.21 2.62
N SER A 120 0.68 1.17 1.50
CA SER A 120 -0.45 0.25 1.29
C SER A 120 -0.05 -1.22 1.19
N HIS A 121 1.23 -1.52 0.90
CA HIS A 121 1.74 -2.89 0.84
C HIS A 121 2.39 -3.36 2.15
N THR A 122 2.20 -2.64 3.25
CA THR A 122 2.57 -3.08 4.61
C THR A 122 2.10 -4.51 4.93
N PRO A 123 0.93 -4.99 4.41
CA PRO A 123 0.50 -6.39 4.57
C PRO A 123 1.51 -7.44 4.10
N THR A 124 2.56 -7.08 3.35
CA THR A 124 3.72 -7.96 3.06
C THR A 124 4.27 -8.63 4.33
N GLY A 125 4.27 -7.93 5.47
CA GLY A 125 4.67 -8.50 6.77
C GLY A 125 3.82 -9.69 7.24
N GLY A 126 2.62 -9.86 6.70
CA GLY A 126 1.79 -11.04 6.96
C GLY A 126 2.37 -12.34 6.44
N GLY A 127 3.31 -12.29 5.48
CA GLY A 127 4.03 -13.47 4.98
C GLY A 127 4.93 -14.14 6.02
N ILE A 128 5.33 -13.40 7.06
CA ILE A 128 6.10 -13.91 8.20
C ILE A 128 5.23 -14.10 9.47
N GLY A 129 3.91 -13.86 9.36
CA GLY A 129 2.98 -14.01 10.49
C GLY A 129 2.79 -12.76 11.34
N MET A 130 3.00 -11.55 10.79
CA MET A 130 2.64 -10.30 11.45
C MET A 130 1.19 -9.90 11.14
N LEU A 131 0.55 -9.18 12.06
CA LEU A 131 -0.65 -8.40 11.75
C LEU A 131 -0.19 -7.04 11.21
N ALA A 132 0.05 -6.98 9.90
CA ALA A 132 0.66 -5.84 9.24
C ALA A 132 -0.38 -5.08 8.41
N ILE A 133 -0.60 -3.79 8.69
CA ILE A 133 -1.70 -3.00 8.13
C ILE A 133 -1.17 -1.70 7.51
N GLY A 134 -1.58 -1.40 6.28
CA GLY A 134 -1.33 -0.09 5.65
C GLY A 134 -2.31 0.96 6.16
N ALA A 135 -1.81 2.15 6.50
CA ALA A 135 -2.59 3.25 7.06
C ALA A 135 -2.11 4.62 6.54
N GLY A 136 -2.76 5.69 6.96
CA GLY A 136 -2.32 7.07 6.71
C GLY A 136 -1.13 7.47 7.57
N GLY A 137 -0.42 8.52 7.15
CA GLY A 137 0.76 9.03 7.87
C GLY A 137 0.43 9.43 9.30
N LEU A 138 -0.69 10.09 9.51
CA LEU A 138 -1.13 10.54 10.83
C LEU A 138 -1.42 9.37 11.80
N ASP A 139 -2.06 8.29 11.31
CA ASP A 139 -2.27 7.08 12.13
C ASP A 139 -0.93 6.47 12.56
N VAL A 140 0.05 6.44 11.64
CA VAL A 140 1.40 5.95 11.92
C VAL A 140 2.10 6.87 12.94
N ALA A 141 1.95 8.18 12.80
CA ALA A 141 2.51 9.16 13.75
C ALA A 141 1.92 8.98 15.16
N VAL A 142 0.61 8.81 15.27
CA VAL A 142 -0.08 8.54 16.54
C VAL A 142 0.41 7.22 17.17
N ALA A 143 0.54 6.16 16.38
CA ALA A 143 1.06 4.88 16.85
C ALA A 143 2.52 4.99 17.32
N MET A 144 3.38 5.72 16.61
CA MET A 144 4.75 6.02 17.07
C MET A 144 4.77 6.70 18.44
N GLY A 145 3.79 7.58 18.69
CA GLY A 145 3.61 8.26 19.98
C GLY A 145 3.06 7.36 21.09
N GLY A 146 2.72 6.11 20.80
CA GLY A 146 2.14 5.14 21.72
C GLY A 146 0.62 5.16 21.81
N GLY A 147 -0.05 5.92 20.93
CA GLY A 147 -1.50 5.89 20.78
C GLY A 147 -1.97 4.58 20.16
N ALA A 148 -3.19 4.14 20.51
CA ALA A 148 -3.79 2.97 19.91
C ALA A 148 -4.16 3.21 18.45
N TYR A 149 -3.96 2.20 17.60
CA TYR A 149 -4.49 2.19 16.25
C TYR A 149 -5.89 1.58 16.23
N TYR A 150 -6.84 2.31 15.68
CA TYR A 150 -8.25 1.89 15.68
C TYR A 150 -8.66 1.32 14.34
N ILE A 151 -9.32 0.16 14.40
CA ILE A 151 -9.98 -0.47 13.26
C ILE A 151 -11.37 -0.96 13.67
N THR A 152 -12.28 -1.03 12.73
CA THR A 152 -13.51 -1.80 12.91
C THR A 152 -13.17 -3.29 12.83
N MET A 153 -13.55 -4.09 13.83
CA MET A 153 -13.24 -5.53 13.89
C MET A 153 -13.67 -6.24 12.61
N PRO A 154 -12.73 -6.76 11.82
CA PRO A 154 -13.02 -7.33 10.51
C PRO A 154 -13.60 -8.75 10.62
N LYS A 155 -14.25 -9.21 9.55
CA LYS A 155 -14.54 -10.63 9.33
C LYS A 155 -13.28 -11.40 9.00
N MET A 156 -13.27 -12.69 9.33
CA MET A 156 -12.16 -13.60 9.05
C MET A 156 -12.47 -14.47 7.83
N VAL A 157 -11.66 -14.36 6.79
CA VAL A 157 -11.76 -15.18 5.58
C VAL A 157 -10.57 -16.14 5.55
N ARG A 158 -10.83 -17.43 5.36
CA ARG A 158 -9.78 -18.42 5.14
C ARG A 158 -9.63 -18.69 3.65
N VAL A 159 -8.39 -18.57 3.14
CA VAL A 159 -7.99 -19.17 1.86
C VAL A 159 -7.27 -20.47 2.18
N ASN A 160 -7.93 -21.59 1.90
CA ASN A 160 -7.43 -22.93 2.17
C ASN A 160 -6.66 -23.45 0.96
N LEU A 161 -5.33 -23.57 1.10
CA LEU A 161 -4.43 -24.03 0.05
C LEU A 161 -4.21 -25.53 0.17
N THR A 162 -4.49 -26.29 -0.89
CA THR A 162 -4.26 -27.74 -0.96
C THR A 162 -3.29 -28.08 -2.10
N GLY A 163 -2.65 -29.24 -2.04
CA GLY A 163 -1.68 -29.67 -3.04
C GLY A 163 -0.39 -28.85 -3.04
N LYS A 164 0.31 -28.83 -4.16
CA LYS A 164 1.52 -28.04 -4.40
C LYS A 164 1.54 -27.47 -5.81
N LEU A 165 2.26 -26.36 -6.00
CA LEU A 165 2.43 -25.74 -7.30
C LEU A 165 3.09 -26.70 -8.30
N SER A 166 2.56 -26.71 -9.53
CA SER A 166 3.20 -27.36 -10.67
C SER A 166 4.45 -26.59 -11.11
N PRO A 167 5.41 -27.23 -11.79
CA PRO A 167 6.57 -26.52 -12.33
C PRO A 167 6.16 -25.28 -13.13
N TRP A 168 6.89 -24.16 -12.92
CA TRP A 168 6.68 -22.86 -13.58
C TRP A 168 5.40 -22.10 -13.19
N VAL A 169 4.60 -22.63 -12.25
CA VAL A 169 3.50 -21.90 -11.58
C VAL A 169 4.05 -21.35 -10.27
N SER A 170 3.72 -20.10 -9.93
CA SER A 170 4.34 -19.38 -8.83
C SER A 170 3.33 -18.83 -7.82
N ALA A 171 3.83 -18.30 -6.71
CA ALA A 171 3.02 -17.61 -5.71
C ALA A 171 2.22 -16.43 -6.29
N LYS A 172 2.73 -15.79 -7.36
CA LYS A 172 2.00 -14.75 -8.09
C LYS A 172 0.69 -15.28 -8.67
N ASP A 173 0.70 -16.50 -9.22
CA ASP A 173 -0.48 -17.10 -9.79
C ASP A 173 -1.52 -17.46 -8.72
N ILE A 174 -1.08 -17.78 -7.49
CA ILE A 174 -1.98 -17.98 -6.34
C ILE A 174 -2.78 -16.72 -6.04
N ILE A 175 -2.10 -15.60 -5.83
CA ILE A 175 -2.80 -14.35 -5.47
C ILE A 175 -3.62 -13.82 -6.63
N LEU A 176 -3.21 -14.02 -7.89
CA LEU A 176 -4.03 -13.68 -9.05
C LEU A 176 -5.31 -14.55 -9.08
N ALA A 177 -5.23 -15.84 -8.74
CA ALA A 177 -6.41 -16.70 -8.62
C ALA A 177 -7.35 -16.22 -7.51
N VAL A 178 -6.82 -15.81 -6.36
CA VAL A 178 -7.61 -15.23 -5.26
C VAL A 178 -8.27 -13.91 -5.69
N LEU A 179 -7.55 -13.03 -6.40
CA LEU A 179 -8.10 -11.78 -6.95
C LEU A 179 -9.22 -12.04 -7.95
N ARG A 180 -9.10 -13.08 -8.78
CA ARG A 180 -10.16 -13.48 -9.71
C ARG A 180 -11.44 -13.92 -9.00
N VAL A 181 -11.31 -14.56 -7.82
CA VAL A 181 -12.46 -15.03 -7.03
C VAL A 181 -13.06 -13.88 -6.20
N MET A 182 -12.25 -13.12 -5.49
CA MET A 182 -12.70 -12.10 -4.54
C MET A 182 -12.92 -10.72 -5.16
N SER A 183 -12.26 -10.40 -6.27
CA SER A 183 -12.13 -9.07 -6.86
C SER A 183 -11.38 -8.06 -5.97
N VAL A 184 -11.17 -6.84 -6.47
CA VAL A 184 -10.53 -5.72 -5.75
C VAL A 184 -11.39 -5.14 -4.61
N LYS A 185 -12.63 -5.61 -4.44
CA LYS A 185 -13.58 -5.16 -3.41
C LYS A 185 -13.93 -6.24 -2.38
N GLY A 186 -13.66 -7.50 -2.70
CA GLY A 186 -14.11 -8.64 -1.89
C GLY A 186 -13.49 -8.76 -0.51
N GLY A 187 -12.36 -8.10 -0.28
CA GLY A 187 -11.66 -8.08 1.01
C GLY A 187 -12.05 -6.91 1.94
N VAL A 188 -12.89 -5.99 1.50
CA VAL A 188 -13.28 -4.82 2.31
C VAL A 188 -13.94 -5.28 3.62
N GLY A 189 -13.43 -4.77 4.76
CA GLY A 189 -13.89 -5.17 6.10
C GLY A 189 -13.51 -6.60 6.50
N LYS A 190 -12.53 -7.20 5.83
CA LYS A 190 -12.07 -8.57 6.09
C LYS A 190 -10.57 -8.63 6.33
N ILE A 191 -10.13 -9.67 7.06
CA ILE A 191 -8.74 -10.14 7.11
C ILE A 191 -8.71 -11.48 6.40
N VAL A 192 -7.74 -11.66 5.49
CA VAL A 192 -7.54 -12.90 4.75
C VAL A 192 -6.45 -13.72 5.43
N GLU A 193 -6.79 -14.91 5.90
CA GLU A 193 -5.87 -15.83 6.55
C GLU A 193 -5.63 -17.06 5.65
N TYR A 194 -4.37 -17.31 5.34
CA TYR A 194 -3.98 -18.46 4.54
C TYR A 194 -3.73 -19.68 5.42
N GLY A 195 -4.21 -20.84 4.96
CA GLY A 195 -4.05 -22.09 5.68
C GLY A 195 -4.16 -23.29 4.75
N GLY A 196 -4.23 -24.49 5.31
CA GLY A 196 -4.20 -25.76 4.58
C GLY A 196 -2.78 -26.33 4.42
N GLU A 197 -2.69 -27.56 3.92
CA GLU A 197 -1.41 -28.27 3.78
C GLU A 197 -0.49 -27.64 2.71
N GLY A 198 -1.07 -27.00 1.70
CA GLY A 198 -0.33 -26.32 0.64
C GLY A 198 0.55 -25.17 1.14
N VAL A 199 0.21 -24.55 2.28
CA VAL A 199 1.03 -23.49 2.90
C VAL A 199 2.45 -23.97 3.21
N LYS A 200 2.62 -25.21 3.60
CA LYS A 200 3.93 -25.79 3.94
C LYS A 200 4.86 -25.92 2.73
N THR A 201 4.32 -25.83 1.53
CA THR A 201 5.10 -25.90 0.27
C THR A 201 5.61 -24.53 -0.18
N LEU A 202 5.23 -23.45 0.50
CA LEU A 202 5.55 -22.08 0.16
C LEU A 202 6.61 -21.50 1.10
N THR A 203 7.68 -20.95 0.53
CA THR A 203 8.71 -20.20 1.26
C THR A 203 8.17 -18.86 1.78
N VAL A 204 8.84 -18.25 2.75
CA VAL A 204 8.45 -16.92 3.28
C VAL A 204 8.39 -15.85 2.17
N PRO A 205 9.35 -15.73 1.23
CA PRO A 205 9.22 -14.80 0.11
C PRO A 205 7.97 -15.04 -0.74
N GLU A 206 7.59 -16.29 -0.98
CA GLU A 206 6.37 -16.63 -1.73
C GLU A 206 5.10 -16.26 -0.96
N ARG A 207 5.07 -16.49 0.35
CA ARG A 207 3.98 -16.01 1.24
C ARG A 207 3.90 -14.48 1.23
N ALA A 208 5.04 -13.81 1.26
CA ALA A 208 5.13 -12.36 1.20
C ALA A 208 4.61 -11.78 -0.12
N THR A 209 4.85 -12.43 -1.27
CA THR A 209 4.25 -12.08 -2.56
C THR A 209 2.73 -12.10 -2.48
N ILE A 210 2.16 -13.13 -1.87
CA ILE A 210 0.71 -13.31 -1.72
C ILE A 210 0.12 -12.23 -0.82
N THR A 211 0.70 -11.97 0.36
CA THR A 211 0.20 -10.95 1.28
C THR A 211 0.43 -9.53 0.78
N ASN A 212 1.49 -9.28 0.01
CA ASN A 212 1.75 -8.02 -0.67
C ASN A 212 0.58 -7.66 -1.60
N MET A 213 0.23 -8.55 -2.53
CA MET A 213 -0.90 -8.32 -3.42
C MET A 213 -2.27 -8.52 -2.76
N GLY A 214 -2.31 -9.07 -1.56
CA GLY A 214 -3.50 -9.09 -0.70
C GLY A 214 -4.06 -7.68 -0.41
N ALA A 215 -3.20 -6.65 -0.45
CA ALA A 215 -3.63 -5.25 -0.37
C ALA A 215 -4.59 -4.86 -1.52
N GLU A 216 -4.46 -5.48 -2.68
CA GLU A 216 -5.30 -5.20 -3.85
C GLU A 216 -6.71 -5.81 -3.76
N LEU A 217 -6.96 -6.72 -2.80
CA LEU A 217 -8.31 -7.21 -2.47
C LEU A 217 -9.17 -6.17 -1.74
N GLY A 218 -8.59 -5.04 -1.32
CA GLY A 218 -9.23 -4.09 -0.41
C GLY A 218 -9.30 -4.59 1.04
N ALA A 219 -8.63 -5.69 1.37
CA ALA A 219 -8.59 -6.28 2.70
C ALA A 219 -7.90 -5.38 3.73
N THR A 220 -8.27 -5.52 4.99
CA THR A 220 -7.58 -4.88 6.11
C THR A 220 -6.14 -5.35 6.16
N THR A 221 -5.91 -6.64 6.07
CA THR A 221 -4.60 -7.28 5.90
C THR A 221 -4.76 -8.74 5.46
N SER A 222 -3.61 -9.39 5.22
CA SER A 222 -3.51 -10.83 4.98
C SER A 222 -2.42 -11.41 5.88
N VAL A 223 -2.57 -12.66 6.32
CA VAL A 223 -1.61 -13.29 7.24
C VAL A 223 -1.45 -14.78 6.95
N PHE A 224 -0.21 -15.26 7.08
CA PHE A 224 0.18 -16.67 7.06
C PHE A 224 0.53 -17.16 8.47
N PRO A 225 0.46 -18.46 8.72
CA PRO A 225 1.01 -19.03 9.95
C PRO A 225 2.53 -18.83 10.01
N SER A 226 3.07 -18.79 11.22
CA SER A 226 4.50 -18.89 11.48
C SER A 226 4.80 -20.35 11.87
N ASP A 227 5.47 -21.06 10.99
CA ASP A 227 5.78 -22.47 11.06
C ASP A 227 7.30 -22.72 10.90
N GLU A 228 7.72 -23.97 10.69
CA GLU A 228 9.13 -24.31 10.49
C GLU A 228 9.74 -23.56 9.29
N THR A 229 8.99 -23.35 8.20
CA THR A 229 9.48 -22.54 7.06
C THR A 229 9.82 -21.10 7.48
N THR A 230 9.02 -20.51 8.37
CA THR A 230 9.31 -19.19 8.95
C THR A 230 10.56 -19.23 9.83
N ARG A 231 10.72 -20.28 10.63
CA ARG A 231 11.91 -20.45 11.47
C ARG A 231 13.18 -20.57 10.63
N GLU A 232 13.16 -21.42 9.59
CA GLU A 232 14.29 -21.58 8.67
C GLU A 232 14.67 -20.25 7.99
N PHE A 233 13.69 -19.48 7.54
CA PHE A 233 13.93 -18.16 6.96
C PHE A 233 14.59 -17.21 7.97
N LEU A 234 14.05 -17.10 9.19
CA LEU A 234 14.62 -16.24 10.23
C LEU A 234 16.04 -16.70 10.63
N LYS A 235 16.27 -18.01 10.71
CA LYS A 235 17.59 -18.58 10.97
C LYS A 235 18.59 -18.20 9.87
N ALA A 236 18.20 -18.35 8.60
CA ALA A 236 19.03 -17.94 7.46
C ALA A 236 19.35 -16.44 7.46
N GLN A 237 18.42 -15.62 7.97
CA GLN A 237 18.60 -14.17 8.19
C GLN A 237 19.37 -13.84 9.49
N GLY A 238 19.84 -14.83 10.25
CA GLY A 238 20.54 -14.63 11.52
C GLY A 238 19.64 -14.08 12.64
N ARG A 239 18.36 -14.44 12.62
CA ARG A 239 17.31 -13.95 13.52
C ARG A 239 16.41 -15.08 14.05
N GLU A 240 16.97 -16.26 14.27
CA GLU A 240 16.19 -17.42 14.76
C GLU A 240 15.53 -17.14 16.11
N GLU A 241 16.11 -16.25 16.93
CA GLU A 241 15.57 -15.81 18.22
C GLU A 241 14.25 -15.02 18.11
N ASP A 242 13.95 -14.46 16.93
CA ASP A 242 12.70 -13.76 16.66
C ASP A 242 11.55 -14.71 16.31
N TYR A 243 11.83 -16.00 16.14
CA TYR A 243 10.82 -16.99 15.80
C TYR A 243 9.84 -17.25 16.95
N THR A 244 8.56 -17.26 16.60
CA THR A 244 7.47 -17.74 17.46
C THR A 244 6.50 -18.54 16.59
N GLU A 245 6.17 -19.76 17.01
CA GLU A 245 5.14 -20.55 16.33
C GLU A 245 3.78 -19.86 16.46
N LEU A 246 3.08 -19.72 15.33
CA LEU A 246 1.75 -19.09 15.28
C LEU A 246 0.87 -19.84 14.28
N LYS A 247 -0.20 -20.43 14.79
CA LYS A 247 -1.21 -21.15 14.00
C LYS A 247 -2.61 -20.89 14.55
N ALA A 248 -3.61 -21.07 13.72
CA ALA A 248 -5.00 -21.07 14.16
C ALA A 248 -5.27 -22.27 15.09
N ASP A 249 -6.25 -22.14 15.96
CA ASP A 249 -6.76 -23.27 16.73
C ASP A 249 -7.50 -24.26 15.80
N ASP A 250 -7.52 -25.53 16.16
CA ASP A 250 -8.13 -26.57 15.32
C ASP A 250 -9.66 -26.36 15.15
N ASP A 251 -10.30 -25.71 16.12
CA ASP A 251 -11.72 -25.34 16.12
C ASP A 251 -11.95 -23.85 15.78
N ALA A 252 -11.00 -23.17 15.16
CA ALA A 252 -11.14 -21.79 14.71
C ALA A 252 -12.26 -21.69 13.67
N VAL A 253 -13.08 -20.64 13.79
CA VAL A 253 -14.21 -20.40 12.89
C VAL A 253 -13.93 -19.20 12.00
N TYR A 254 -14.23 -19.35 10.72
CA TYR A 254 -14.09 -18.32 9.70
C TYR A 254 -15.47 -17.95 9.14
N ASP A 255 -15.64 -16.67 8.81
CA ASP A 255 -16.88 -16.16 8.19
C ASP A 255 -17.04 -16.66 6.75
N GLU A 256 -15.91 -16.93 6.07
CA GLU A 256 -15.87 -17.39 4.68
C GLU A 256 -14.65 -18.29 4.48
N VAL A 257 -14.78 -19.32 3.65
CA VAL A 257 -13.68 -20.21 3.27
C VAL A 257 -13.61 -20.27 1.73
N ILE A 258 -12.42 -20.04 1.19
CA ILE A 258 -12.12 -20.12 -0.24
C ILE A 258 -11.11 -21.25 -0.44
N GLU A 259 -11.46 -22.23 -1.27
CA GLU A 259 -10.60 -23.38 -1.59
C GLU A 259 -9.78 -23.10 -2.85
N ILE A 260 -8.46 -23.26 -2.75
CA ILE A 260 -7.52 -23.17 -3.88
C ILE A 260 -6.66 -24.43 -3.93
N ASN A 261 -6.81 -25.21 -4.99
CA ASN A 261 -5.95 -26.36 -5.26
C ASN A 261 -4.74 -25.91 -6.07
N LEU A 262 -3.57 -25.84 -5.44
CA LEU A 262 -2.32 -25.40 -6.03
C LEU A 262 -1.91 -26.26 -7.25
N SER A 263 -2.28 -27.55 -7.24
CA SER A 263 -1.92 -28.47 -8.33
C SER A 263 -2.73 -28.25 -9.62
N GLU A 264 -3.85 -27.51 -9.53
CA GLU A 264 -4.71 -27.17 -10.68
C GLU A 264 -4.44 -25.77 -11.23
N LEU A 265 -3.61 -24.98 -10.57
CA LEU A 265 -3.28 -23.64 -11.04
C LEU A 265 -2.42 -23.70 -12.30
N GLU A 266 -2.66 -22.72 -13.15
CA GLU A 266 -1.87 -22.46 -14.36
C GLU A 266 -1.33 -21.02 -14.32
N PRO A 267 -0.31 -20.68 -15.13
CA PRO A 267 0.20 -19.32 -15.22
C PRO A 267 -0.89 -18.33 -15.62
N LEU A 268 -0.99 -17.22 -14.84
CA LEU A 268 -2.03 -16.22 -14.96
C LEU A 268 -1.45 -14.83 -15.24
N ALA A 269 -2.26 -13.95 -15.81
CA ALA A 269 -1.97 -12.53 -15.96
C ALA A 269 -3.16 -11.70 -15.49
N ALA A 270 -2.90 -10.62 -14.75
CA ALA A 270 -3.88 -9.55 -14.60
C ALA A 270 -3.77 -8.60 -15.80
N CYS A 271 -4.83 -8.52 -16.58
CA CYS A 271 -4.91 -7.66 -17.76
C CYS A 271 -5.18 -6.18 -17.36
N PRO A 272 -4.87 -5.20 -18.24
CA PRO A 272 -5.20 -3.80 -18.01
C PRO A 272 -6.73 -3.61 -17.78
N HIS A 273 -7.18 -2.72 -16.88
CA HIS A 273 -6.43 -1.84 -16.01
C HIS A 273 -6.83 -2.13 -14.55
N SER A 274 -6.96 -3.42 -14.20
CA SER A 274 -7.33 -3.83 -12.83
C SER A 274 -6.63 -5.14 -12.44
N PRO A 275 -6.14 -5.27 -11.19
CA PRO A 275 -5.46 -6.49 -10.74
C PRO A 275 -6.34 -7.74 -10.71
N ASP A 276 -7.66 -7.59 -10.70
CA ASP A 276 -8.65 -8.69 -10.72
C ASP A 276 -9.14 -9.07 -12.14
N ASN A 277 -8.70 -8.34 -13.17
CA ASN A 277 -8.98 -8.70 -14.56
C ASN A 277 -8.05 -9.84 -15.02
N VAL A 278 -8.22 -11.02 -14.42
CA VAL A 278 -7.28 -12.14 -14.53
C VAL A 278 -7.66 -13.10 -15.63
N LYS A 279 -6.67 -13.45 -16.47
CA LYS A 279 -6.77 -14.46 -17.54
C LYS A 279 -5.60 -15.44 -17.48
N PRO A 280 -5.81 -16.70 -17.95
CA PRO A 280 -4.70 -17.60 -18.21
C PRO A 280 -3.76 -17.07 -19.28
N ILE A 281 -2.45 -17.29 -19.12
CA ILE A 281 -1.42 -16.85 -20.09
C ILE A 281 -1.69 -17.43 -21.48
N LYS A 282 -2.17 -18.66 -21.56
CA LYS A 282 -2.52 -19.33 -22.85
C LYS A 282 -3.52 -18.54 -23.71
N GLU A 283 -4.36 -17.69 -23.11
CA GLU A 283 -5.30 -16.85 -23.88
C GLU A 283 -4.61 -15.61 -24.48
N LEU A 284 -3.43 -15.24 -23.99
CA LEU A 284 -2.64 -14.09 -24.41
C LEU A 284 -1.43 -14.50 -25.27
N GLU A 285 -1.16 -15.80 -25.39
CA GLU A 285 0.03 -16.35 -26.02
C GLU A 285 0.23 -15.82 -27.44
N GLY A 286 1.47 -15.47 -27.78
CA GLY A 286 1.83 -14.92 -29.08
C GLY A 286 1.57 -13.42 -29.26
N GLN A 287 0.88 -12.74 -28.35
CA GLN A 287 0.73 -11.29 -28.38
C GLN A 287 2.08 -10.61 -28.16
N LYS A 288 2.48 -9.69 -29.06
CA LYS A 288 3.75 -8.94 -28.96
C LYS A 288 3.77 -8.08 -27.71
N ILE A 289 4.94 -7.96 -27.12
CA ILE A 289 5.21 -7.11 -25.96
C ILE A 289 6.35 -6.13 -26.26
N ASP A 290 6.38 -5.00 -25.56
CA ASP A 290 7.36 -3.94 -25.78
C ASP A 290 8.33 -3.82 -24.59
N GLN A 291 7.88 -4.17 -23.38
CA GLN A 291 8.65 -3.96 -22.16
C GLN A 291 8.38 -5.07 -21.15
N VAL A 292 9.41 -5.40 -20.39
CA VAL A 292 9.30 -6.27 -19.20
C VAL A 292 10.00 -5.60 -18.02
N CYS A 293 9.33 -5.53 -16.86
CA CYS A 293 9.89 -5.05 -15.62
C CYS A 293 9.73 -6.11 -14.52
N ILE A 294 10.84 -6.60 -13.98
CA ILE A 294 10.89 -7.62 -12.93
C ILE A 294 11.41 -6.98 -11.64
N GLY A 295 10.73 -7.22 -10.51
CA GLY A 295 11.13 -6.70 -9.21
C GLY A 295 9.97 -6.11 -8.44
N SER A 296 10.17 -4.90 -7.86
CA SER A 296 9.24 -4.26 -6.94
C SER A 296 9.17 -4.98 -5.59
N CYS A 297 8.35 -4.46 -4.66
CA CYS A 297 8.13 -5.14 -3.38
C CYS A 297 7.46 -6.51 -3.51
N THR A 298 6.88 -6.84 -4.67
CA THR A 298 6.12 -8.06 -4.90
C THR A 298 6.99 -9.26 -5.26
N ASN A 299 7.88 -9.12 -6.25
CA ASN A 299 8.70 -10.21 -6.78
C ASN A 299 10.15 -9.78 -7.04
N SER A 300 10.87 -9.53 -5.98
CA SER A 300 12.27 -9.10 -6.02
C SER A 300 13.16 -9.84 -5.01
N SER A 301 12.64 -10.91 -4.43
CA SER A 301 13.39 -11.75 -3.51
C SER A 301 14.56 -12.47 -4.18
N TYR A 302 15.47 -13.01 -3.39
CA TYR A 302 16.56 -13.85 -3.88
C TYR A 302 16.03 -15.01 -4.72
N LEU A 303 14.96 -15.71 -4.25
CA LEU A 303 14.35 -16.82 -4.96
C LEU A 303 13.78 -16.39 -6.33
N ASP A 304 13.02 -15.29 -6.38
CA ASP A 304 12.46 -14.76 -7.63
C ASP A 304 13.54 -14.48 -8.66
N LEU A 305 14.60 -13.77 -8.24
CA LEU A 305 15.64 -13.34 -9.16
C LEU A 305 16.62 -14.44 -9.55
N MET A 306 16.81 -15.46 -8.72
CA MET A 306 17.54 -16.66 -9.11
C MET A 306 16.79 -17.47 -10.16
N ARG A 307 15.45 -17.59 -10.07
CA ARG A 307 14.60 -18.20 -11.11
C ARG A 307 14.73 -17.43 -12.43
N VAL A 308 14.63 -16.09 -12.35
CA VAL A 308 14.81 -15.21 -13.52
C VAL A 308 16.20 -15.38 -14.15
N ALA A 309 17.26 -15.36 -13.35
CA ALA A 309 18.62 -15.55 -13.84
C ALA A 309 18.81 -16.91 -14.52
N HIS A 310 18.23 -17.97 -13.94
CA HIS A 310 18.26 -19.30 -14.53
C HIS A 310 17.60 -19.34 -15.92
N ILE A 311 16.42 -18.71 -16.07
CA ILE A 311 15.70 -18.64 -17.34
C ILE A 311 16.50 -17.84 -18.39
N LEU A 312 17.12 -16.73 -17.97
CA LEU A 312 17.86 -15.83 -18.86
C LEU A 312 19.26 -16.33 -19.23
N LYS A 313 19.84 -17.25 -18.45
CA LYS A 313 21.22 -17.75 -18.62
C LYS A 313 21.47 -18.28 -20.02
N GLY A 314 22.47 -17.70 -20.71
CA GLY A 314 22.84 -18.07 -22.07
C GLY A 314 21.79 -17.74 -23.13
N LYS A 315 20.78 -16.95 -22.81
CA LYS A 315 19.74 -16.47 -23.73
C LYS A 315 19.97 -14.98 -24.06
N LYS A 316 19.25 -14.49 -25.05
CA LYS A 316 19.19 -13.08 -25.43
C LYS A 316 17.75 -12.59 -25.34
N VAL A 317 17.52 -11.43 -24.75
CA VAL A 317 16.24 -10.72 -24.78
C VAL A 317 15.91 -10.34 -26.22
N ALA A 318 14.65 -10.49 -26.62
CA ALA A 318 14.18 -10.17 -27.96
C ALA A 318 14.42 -8.69 -28.31
N ASP A 319 14.77 -8.41 -29.57
CA ASP A 319 15.18 -7.08 -30.03
C ASP A 319 14.07 -6.01 -29.87
N ASN A 320 12.82 -6.44 -29.80
CA ASN A 320 11.66 -5.56 -29.57
C ASN A 320 11.35 -5.30 -28.10
N VAL A 321 12.07 -5.91 -27.15
CA VAL A 321 11.75 -5.83 -25.74
C VAL A 321 12.79 -5.05 -24.93
N SER A 322 12.35 -4.10 -24.14
CA SER A 322 13.15 -3.48 -23.10
C SER A 322 12.95 -4.22 -21.77
N LEU A 323 13.98 -4.93 -21.29
CA LEU A 323 13.95 -5.64 -20.00
C LEU A 323 14.65 -4.83 -18.91
N ALA A 324 13.96 -4.59 -17.79
CA ALA A 324 14.52 -4.00 -16.60
C ALA A 324 14.29 -4.91 -15.37
N ILE A 325 15.29 -5.03 -14.51
CA ILE A 325 15.27 -5.86 -13.30
C ILE A 325 15.70 -5.03 -12.11
N ALA A 326 14.90 -5.01 -11.02
CA ALA A 326 15.21 -4.32 -9.77
C ALA A 326 15.28 -5.34 -8.62
N PRO A 327 16.47 -5.61 -8.04
CA PRO A 327 16.59 -6.44 -6.83
C PRO A 327 15.90 -5.79 -5.63
N GLY A 328 15.32 -6.58 -4.72
CA GLY A 328 14.51 -6.08 -3.61
C GLY A 328 15.32 -5.39 -2.51
N SER A 329 16.55 -5.81 -2.31
CA SER A 329 17.42 -5.26 -1.28
C SER A 329 18.90 -5.32 -1.70
N LYS A 330 19.72 -4.55 -0.98
CA LYS A 330 21.17 -4.62 -1.07
C LYS A 330 21.69 -6.05 -0.80
N GLN A 331 21.05 -6.77 0.14
CA GLN A 331 21.40 -8.15 0.46
C GLN A 331 21.22 -9.03 -0.78
N VAL A 332 20.03 -9.00 -1.39
CA VAL A 332 19.74 -9.76 -2.62
C VAL A 332 20.68 -9.36 -3.74
N PHE A 333 20.88 -8.05 -3.95
CA PHE A 333 21.74 -7.53 -5.01
C PHE A 333 23.18 -8.04 -4.89
N ASN A 334 23.75 -7.98 -3.68
CA ASN A 334 25.11 -8.49 -3.42
C ASN A 334 25.22 -10.00 -3.64
N MET A 335 24.22 -10.78 -3.20
CA MET A 335 24.25 -12.23 -3.37
C MET A 335 24.19 -12.62 -4.86
N LEU A 336 23.36 -11.94 -5.66
CA LEU A 336 23.29 -12.15 -7.10
C LEU A 336 24.59 -11.74 -7.82
N ALA A 337 25.29 -10.72 -7.31
CA ALA A 337 26.59 -10.32 -7.84
C ALA A 337 27.68 -11.37 -7.54
N LEU A 338 27.70 -11.89 -6.32
CA LEU A 338 28.71 -12.85 -5.86
C LEU A 338 28.57 -14.23 -6.51
N ASN A 339 27.34 -14.70 -6.75
CA ASN A 339 27.11 -16.01 -7.37
C ASN A 339 27.07 -15.98 -8.92
N GLY A 340 27.22 -14.80 -9.54
CA GLY A 340 27.27 -14.62 -10.98
C GLY A 340 25.89 -14.46 -11.66
N ALA A 341 24.77 -14.65 -10.95
CA ALA A 341 23.41 -14.52 -11.51
C ALA A 341 23.16 -13.13 -12.09
N LEU A 342 23.69 -12.07 -11.45
CA LEU A 342 23.63 -10.71 -11.98
C LEU A 342 24.31 -10.59 -13.34
N GLY A 343 25.48 -11.22 -13.51
CA GLY A 343 26.21 -11.27 -14.76
C GLY A 343 25.41 -11.98 -15.86
N ASP A 344 24.77 -13.10 -15.55
CA ASP A 344 23.91 -13.85 -16.49
C ASP A 344 22.73 -12.98 -16.99
N MET A 345 22.07 -12.25 -16.08
CA MET A 345 20.97 -11.33 -16.43
C MET A 345 21.43 -10.17 -17.33
N ILE A 346 22.57 -9.55 -17.00
CA ILE A 346 23.17 -8.47 -17.82
C ILE A 346 23.57 -9.00 -19.21
N ALA A 347 24.19 -10.16 -19.27
CA ALA A 347 24.61 -10.80 -20.54
C ALA A 347 23.41 -11.11 -21.44
N ALA A 348 22.26 -11.43 -20.87
CA ALA A 348 21.01 -11.63 -21.61
C ALA A 348 20.43 -10.33 -22.20
N GLY A 349 20.86 -9.15 -21.72
CA GLY A 349 20.38 -7.83 -22.17
C GLY A 349 19.48 -7.11 -21.17
N ALA A 350 19.47 -7.53 -19.90
CA ALA A 350 18.71 -6.83 -18.87
C ALA A 350 19.42 -5.54 -18.42
N ARG A 351 18.64 -4.47 -18.25
CA ARG A 351 19.06 -3.29 -17.51
C ARG A 351 18.78 -3.50 -16.03
N ILE A 352 19.81 -3.42 -15.20
CA ILE A 352 19.65 -3.53 -13.76
C ILE A 352 19.34 -2.16 -13.16
N LEU A 353 18.26 -2.08 -12.40
CA LEU A 353 17.86 -0.89 -11.68
C LEU A 353 18.33 -0.99 -10.22
N GLU A 354 18.30 0.13 -9.51
CA GLU A 354 18.54 0.15 -8.07
C GLU A 354 17.42 -0.57 -7.30
N SER A 355 17.71 -0.93 -6.05
CA SER A 355 16.73 -1.55 -5.14
C SER A 355 15.75 -0.50 -4.60
N ALA A 356 14.76 -0.14 -5.40
CA ALA A 356 13.81 0.94 -5.14
C ALA A 356 12.43 0.66 -5.71
N CYS A 357 11.41 1.36 -5.19
CA CYS A 357 10.02 1.23 -5.61
C CYS A 357 9.64 2.16 -6.79
N GLY A 358 10.51 3.09 -7.19
CA GLY A 358 10.23 4.09 -8.23
C GLY A 358 9.65 3.57 -9.55
N PRO A 359 10.13 2.45 -10.12
CA PRO A 359 9.60 1.91 -11.38
C PRO A 359 8.11 1.55 -11.35
N CYS A 360 7.52 1.28 -10.18
CA CYS A 360 6.08 1.03 -10.02
C CYS A 360 5.21 2.20 -10.50
N ILE A 361 5.71 3.42 -10.34
CA ILE A 361 5.04 4.66 -10.73
C ILE A 361 5.68 5.31 -11.95
N GLY A 362 6.49 4.57 -12.70
CA GLY A 362 7.13 5.03 -13.92
C GLY A 362 8.42 5.83 -13.70
N MET A 363 8.92 5.94 -12.48
CA MET A 363 10.21 6.59 -12.22
C MET A 363 11.36 5.70 -12.70
N GLY A 364 12.12 6.19 -13.67
CA GLY A 364 13.25 5.48 -14.27
C GLY A 364 12.88 4.40 -15.29
N GLN A 365 11.62 3.97 -15.39
CA GLN A 365 11.16 2.95 -16.34
C GLN A 365 9.65 3.05 -16.61
N SER A 366 9.27 3.87 -17.60
CA SER A 366 7.91 3.95 -18.13
C SER A 366 7.76 3.12 -19.41
N PRO A 367 6.57 2.59 -19.74
CA PRO A 367 6.30 2.01 -21.05
C PRO A 367 6.21 3.12 -22.11
N ASN A 368 6.42 2.77 -23.38
CA ASN A 368 6.11 3.66 -24.51
C ASN A 368 4.59 3.86 -24.66
N SER A 369 4.18 4.89 -25.42
CA SER A 369 2.77 5.13 -25.74
C SER A 369 2.14 3.89 -26.35
N LYS A 370 0.98 3.46 -25.81
CA LYS A 370 0.26 2.24 -26.16
C LYS A 370 1.06 0.94 -26.00
N GLY A 371 2.25 1.04 -25.38
CA GLY A 371 3.15 -0.11 -25.21
C GLY A 371 2.60 -1.15 -24.26
N ILE A 372 2.81 -2.42 -24.60
CA ILE A 372 2.45 -3.57 -23.77
C ILE A 372 3.63 -3.88 -22.85
N SER A 373 3.43 -3.69 -21.54
CA SER A 373 4.42 -3.91 -20.51
C SER A 373 4.02 -5.05 -19.57
N LEU A 374 4.84 -6.10 -19.49
CA LEU A 374 4.69 -7.15 -18.50
C LEU A 374 5.45 -6.77 -17.22
N ARG A 375 4.77 -6.79 -16.09
CA ARG A 375 5.37 -6.42 -14.81
C ARG A 375 5.09 -7.46 -13.72
N THR A 376 6.08 -7.72 -12.91
CA THR A 376 5.89 -8.58 -11.72
C THR A 376 5.39 -7.78 -10.52
N PHE A 377 4.98 -6.54 -10.74
CA PHE A 377 4.49 -5.59 -9.75
C PHE A 377 3.07 -5.94 -9.28
N ASN A 378 2.47 -5.05 -8.52
CA ASN A 378 1.19 -5.30 -7.85
C ASN A 378 0.01 -4.49 -8.40
N ARG A 379 0.26 -3.43 -9.19
CA ARG A 379 -0.78 -2.52 -9.71
C ARG A 379 -0.60 -2.25 -11.20
N ASN A 380 -1.72 -2.23 -11.92
CA ASN A 380 -1.79 -1.97 -13.36
C ASN A 380 -2.87 -0.97 -13.73
N PHE A 381 -3.22 -0.05 -12.82
CA PHE A 381 -4.18 1.02 -13.08
C PHE A 381 -3.75 1.87 -14.29
N GLU A 382 -4.73 2.43 -15.01
CA GLU A 382 -4.48 3.31 -16.14
C GLU A 382 -3.55 4.48 -15.75
N GLY A 383 -2.52 4.73 -16.54
CA GLY A 383 -1.53 5.77 -16.29
C GLY A 383 -0.56 5.54 -15.12
N ARG A 384 -0.77 4.52 -14.28
CA ARG A 384 0.03 4.24 -13.06
C ARG A 384 1.52 4.19 -13.32
N SER A 385 1.95 3.61 -14.43
CA SER A 385 3.36 3.39 -14.75
C SER A 385 4.02 4.52 -15.53
N GLY A 386 3.43 5.72 -15.52
CA GLY A 386 4.00 6.94 -16.10
C GLY A 386 3.58 7.23 -17.54
N THR A 387 2.83 6.33 -18.18
CA THR A 387 2.30 6.49 -19.55
C THR A 387 0.80 6.27 -19.53
N ALA A 388 0.01 7.28 -19.92
CA ALA A 388 -1.44 7.28 -19.75
C ALA A 388 -2.15 6.13 -20.49
N ASP A 389 -1.69 5.79 -21.70
CA ASP A 389 -2.26 4.76 -22.57
C ASP A 389 -1.46 3.46 -22.59
N GLY A 390 -0.50 3.29 -21.68
CA GLY A 390 0.30 2.07 -21.52
C GLY A 390 -0.56 0.89 -21.06
N GLN A 391 -0.36 -0.27 -21.68
CA GLN A 391 -1.09 -1.50 -21.37
C GLN A 391 -0.26 -2.36 -20.42
N ILE A 392 -0.57 -2.29 -19.13
CA ILE A 392 0.20 -2.95 -18.08
C ILE A 392 -0.46 -4.28 -17.70
N TYR A 393 0.30 -5.36 -17.82
CA TYR A 393 -0.09 -6.70 -17.39
C TYR A 393 0.74 -7.11 -16.16
N LEU A 394 0.09 -7.70 -15.15
CA LEU A 394 0.79 -8.25 -13.99
C LEU A 394 0.95 -9.76 -14.17
N VAL A 395 2.18 -10.21 -14.12
CA VAL A 395 2.56 -11.62 -14.37
C VAL A 395 3.60 -12.11 -13.37
N SER A 396 3.82 -13.42 -13.33
CA SER A 396 4.91 -14.02 -12.54
C SER A 396 6.30 -13.66 -13.10
N PRO A 397 7.37 -13.73 -12.29
CA PRO A 397 8.74 -13.57 -12.76
C PRO A 397 9.11 -14.54 -13.90
N GLU A 398 8.62 -15.78 -13.82
CA GLU A 398 8.85 -16.82 -14.81
C GLU A 398 8.21 -16.46 -16.15
N THR A 399 6.94 -16.08 -16.15
CA THR A 399 6.22 -15.60 -17.35
C THR A 399 6.90 -14.35 -17.93
N ALA A 400 7.29 -13.42 -17.08
CA ALA A 400 7.97 -12.18 -17.50
C ALA A 400 9.30 -12.48 -18.20
N ALA A 401 10.13 -13.35 -17.62
CA ALA A 401 11.45 -13.68 -18.14
C ALA A 401 11.39 -14.43 -19.48
N VAL A 402 10.53 -15.47 -19.61
CA VAL A 402 10.40 -16.21 -20.86
C VAL A 402 9.80 -15.37 -21.98
N SER A 403 8.82 -14.51 -21.63
CA SER A 403 8.23 -13.58 -22.59
C SER A 403 9.24 -12.53 -23.08
N ALA A 404 10.17 -12.07 -22.21
CA ALA A 404 11.25 -11.18 -22.61
C ALA A 404 12.19 -11.82 -23.65
N ILE A 405 12.48 -13.11 -23.51
CA ILE A 405 13.30 -13.85 -24.48
C ILE A 405 12.60 -13.96 -25.83
N ASN A 406 11.30 -14.27 -25.83
CA ASN A 406 10.55 -14.57 -27.05
C ASN A 406 9.92 -13.32 -27.70
N GLY A 407 9.86 -12.18 -27.02
CA GLY A 407 9.26 -10.94 -27.52
C GLY A 407 7.73 -10.94 -27.58
N VAL A 408 7.10 -11.97 -27.06
CA VAL A 408 5.64 -12.20 -27.03
C VAL A 408 5.24 -12.82 -25.70
N PHE A 409 3.97 -12.69 -25.33
CA PHE A 409 3.43 -13.48 -24.21
C PHE A 409 3.72 -14.98 -24.44
N THR A 410 4.37 -15.59 -23.47
CA THR A 410 4.76 -17.00 -23.53
C THR A 410 4.44 -17.70 -22.21
N ASP A 411 3.84 -18.87 -22.32
CA ASP A 411 3.60 -19.75 -21.16
C ASP A 411 4.94 -20.31 -20.66
N PRO A 412 5.35 -20.08 -19.40
CA PRO A 412 6.63 -20.53 -18.88
C PRO A 412 6.74 -22.07 -18.82
N ARG A 413 5.64 -22.81 -18.87
CA ARG A 413 5.65 -24.28 -18.93
C ARG A 413 6.29 -24.83 -20.22
N THR A 414 6.44 -24.00 -21.26
CA THR A 414 7.19 -24.35 -22.48
C THR A 414 8.68 -24.51 -22.26
N LEU A 415 9.22 -24.04 -21.10
CA LEU A 415 10.64 -24.20 -20.74
C LEU A 415 11.04 -25.63 -20.36
N GLY A 416 10.08 -26.55 -20.18
CA GLY A 416 10.32 -27.93 -19.77
C GLY A 416 10.49 -28.07 -18.26
N ALA A 417 11.49 -28.84 -17.80
CA ALA A 417 11.73 -29.05 -16.38
C ALA A 417 12.17 -27.76 -15.69
N ALA A 418 11.54 -27.45 -14.56
CA ALA A 418 11.96 -26.31 -13.73
C ALA A 418 13.26 -26.65 -12.98
N ALA A 419 14.15 -25.67 -12.88
CA ALA A 419 15.33 -25.79 -12.04
C ALA A 419 14.93 -25.68 -10.56
N GLU A 420 15.52 -26.51 -9.76
CA GLU A 420 15.47 -26.37 -8.30
C GLU A 420 16.48 -25.27 -7.91
N ILE A 421 15.99 -24.24 -7.24
CA ILE A 421 16.84 -23.16 -6.73
C ILE A 421 17.18 -23.46 -5.28
N GLU A 422 18.45 -23.72 -5.02
CA GLU A 422 18.94 -23.88 -3.66
C GLU A 422 18.89 -22.56 -2.91
N MET A 423 18.14 -22.52 -1.82
CA MET A 423 18.12 -21.38 -0.91
C MET A 423 19.36 -21.40 -0.01
N PRO A 424 19.98 -20.25 0.27
CA PRO A 424 21.17 -20.21 1.12
C PRO A 424 20.83 -20.58 2.56
N GLU A 425 21.66 -21.39 3.20
CA GLU A 425 21.58 -21.68 4.64
C GLU A 425 21.78 -20.40 5.48
N LYS A 426 22.51 -19.43 4.94
CA LYS A 426 22.77 -18.14 5.57
C LYS A 426 22.84 -17.05 4.51
N PHE A 427 22.03 -16.01 4.71
CA PHE A 427 22.08 -14.81 3.87
C PHE A 427 23.30 -13.94 4.18
N LEU A 428 23.73 -13.12 3.20
CA LEU A 428 24.80 -12.16 3.39
C LEU A 428 24.31 -10.94 4.15
N ILE A 429 24.46 -10.98 5.47
CA ILE A 429 23.97 -9.93 6.37
C ILE A 429 25.01 -8.79 6.44
N ASN A 430 24.57 -7.56 6.12
CA ASN A 430 25.37 -6.36 6.28
C ASN A 430 24.45 -5.15 6.50
N ASP A 431 24.30 -4.73 7.75
CA ASP A 431 23.38 -3.68 8.18
C ASP A 431 24.00 -2.25 8.14
N ASN A 432 25.12 -2.06 7.45
CA ASN A 432 25.84 -0.77 7.39
C ASN A 432 25.03 0.39 6.75
N MET A 433 23.89 0.10 6.12
CA MET A 433 22.97 1.10 5.57
C MET A 433 21.73 1.32 6.44
N VAL A 434 21.63 0.67 7.59
CA VAL A 434 20.65 0.95 8.63
C VAL A 434 21.32 1.83 9.68
N ILE A 435 20.87 3.06 9.81
CA ILE A 435 21.38 4.01 10.81
C ILE A 435 20.54 3.89 12.06
N GLU A 436 21.19 3.65 13.20
CA GLU A 436 20.54 3.64 14.50
C GLU A 436 20.23 5.06 14.96
N PRO A 437 19.16 5.27 15.75
CA PRO A 437 18.87 6.56 16.35
C PRO A 437 19.91 6.96 17.40
N ALA A 438 19.96 8.25 17.74
CA ALA A 438 20.74 8.74 18.87
C ALA A 438 20.27 8.10 20.19
N SER A 439 21.17 7.98 21.15
CA SER A 439 20.81 7.59 22.52
C SER A 439 19.88 8.63 23.15
N VAL A 440 19.26 8.29 24.28
CA VAL A 440 18.38 9.23 25.01
C VAL A 440 19.16 10.47 25.47
N GLU A 441 20.42 10.29 25.85
CA GLU A 441 21.31 11.36 26.33
C GLU A 441 21.75 12.30 25.21
N GLU A 442 21.82 11.78 23.96
CA GLU A 442 22.30 12.55 22.81
C GLU A 442 21.16 13.21 22.03
N MET A 443 19.91 12.79 22.21
CA MET A 443 18.78 13.19 21.37
C MET A 443 18.55 14.72 21.35
N ASP A 444 18.76 15.40 22.47
CA ASP A 444 18.55 16.85 22.57
C ASP A 444 19.60 17.66 21.78
N SER A 445 20.77 17.08 21.53
CA SER A 445 21.84 17.69 20.72
C SER A 445 21.60 17.54 19.20
N VAL A 446 20.62 16.72 18.79
CA VAL A 446 20.35 16.47 17.36
C VAL A 446 19.53 17.62 16.78
N GLU A 447 20.12 18.32 15.82
CA GLU A 447 19.44 19.34 15.02
C GLU A 447 18.57 18.71 13.93
N ILE A 448 17.32 19.16 13.79
CA ILE A 448 16.44 18.75 12.71
C ILE A 448 16.66 19.66 11.50
N LEU A 449 17.03 19.05 10.38
CA LEU A 449 17.38 19.75 9.15
C LEU A 449 16.14 19.89 8.24
N ARG A 450 15.67 21.13 8.03
CA ARG A 450 14.52 21.42 7.16
C ARG A 450 14.95 22.12 5.89
N GLY A 451 14.57 21.56 4.75
CA GLY A 451 14.67 22.24 3.46
C GLY A 451 13.56 23.28 3.25
N PRO A 452 13.74 24.23 2.32
CA PRO A 452 12.78 25.31 2.07
C PRO A 452 11.42 24.84 1.58
N ASN A 453 11.35 23.62 1.01
CA ASN A 453 10.12 23.01 0.50
C ASN A 453 9.27 22.35 1.60
N ILE A 454 9.81 22.09 2.79
CA ILE A 454 9.10 21.42 3.88
C ILE A 454 8.25 22.46 4.63
N LYS A 455 6.91 22.34 4.49
CA LYS A 455 5.94 23.26 5.08
C LYS A 455 5.19 22.62 6.24
N SER A 456 4.58 23.45 7.08
CA SER A 456 3.75 23.00 8.19
C SER A 456 2.51 22.23 7.71
N TYR A 457 1.95 21.43 8.60
CA TYR A 457 0.66 20.77 8.37
C TYR A 457 -0.43 21.81 8.07
N PRO A 458 -1.38 21.54 7.16
CA PRO A 458 -2.51 22.45 6.88
C PRO A 458 -3.35 22.73 8.13
N GLU A 459 -3.83 23.97 8.28
CA GLU A 459 -4.74 24.31 9.37
C GLU A 459 -6.10 23.62 9.18
N THR A 460 -6.62 23.05 10.25
CA THR A 460 -7.94 22.45 10.35
C THR A 460 -8.84 23.30 11.24
N SER A 461 -10.15 23.02 11.21
CA SER A 461 -11.13 23.73 12.04
C SER A 461 -12.29 22.81 12.41
N PRO A 462 -12.88 22.96 13.61
CA PRO A 462 -14.03 22.17 14.03
C PRO A 462 -15.19 22.23 13.03
N LEU A 463 -15.96 21.13 12.95
CA LEU A 463 -17.14 21.04 12.10
C LEU A 463 -18.17 22.09 12.48
N THR A 464 -18.61 22.89 11.49
CA THR A 464 -19.68 23.89 11.65
C THR A 464 -21.06 23.24 11.64
N GLU A 465 -22.08 23.89 12.21
CA GLU A 465 -23.46 23.38 12.25
C GLU A 465 -24.01 23.10 10.87
N SER A 466 -23.70 23.95 9.92
CA SER A 466 -24.12 23.79 8.52
C SER A 466 -22.93 23.97 7.57
N ILE A 467 -23.01 23.33 6.41
CA ILE A 467 -22.10 23.53 5.29
C ILE A 467 -22.92 23.91 4.08
N GLU A 468 -22.61 25.05 3.46
CA GLU A 468 -23.11 25.44 2.15
C GLU A 468 -21.91 25.57 1.21
N ALA A 469 -21.90 24.79 0.11
CA ALA A 469 -20.75 24.71 -0.78
C ALA A 469 -21.16 24.21 -2.18
N SER A 470 -20.43 24.66 -3.20
CA SER A 470 -20.67 24.20 -4.57
C SER A 470 -20.06 22.83 -4.83
N CYS A 471 -20.72 22.03 -5.68
CA CYS A 471 -20.12 20.84 -6.27
C CYS A 471 -18.97 21.26 -7.19
N SER A 472 -17.74 21.18 -6.69
CA SER A 472 -16.55 21.60 -7.44
C SER A 472 -16.06 20.56 -8.42
N LEU A 473 -16.44 19.29 -8.24
CA LEU A 473 -16.05 18.18 -9.10
C LEU A 473 -17.10 17.07 -9.04
N LYS A 474 -17.44 16.51 -10.21
CA LYS A 474 -18.22 15.28 -10.31
C LYS A 474 -17.44 14.25 -11.14
N VAL A 475 -17.15 13.10 -10.54
CA VAL A 475 -16.35 12.03 -11.15
C VAL A 475 -17.08 10.69 -11.07
N GLY A 476 -16.72 9.76 -11.95
CA GLY A 476 -17.33 8.43 -12.03
C GLY A 476 -16.80 7.44 -10.98
N ASP A 477 -16.90 6.15 -11.32
CA ASP A 477 -16.46 5.04 -10.49
C ASP A 477 -14.94 4.84 -10.54
N ASN A 478 -14.41 4.12 -9.53
CA ASN A 478 -13.01 3.68 -9.46
C ASN A 478 -11.98 4.84 -9.52
N ILE A 479 -12.30 5.97 -8.91
CA ILE A 479 -11.33 7.05 -8.75
C ILE A 479 -10.22 6.58 -7.82
N THR A 480 -8.99 6.54 -8.34
CA THR A 480 -7.81 6.15 -7.58
C THR A 480 -7.21 7.33 -6.83
N THR A 481 -6.37 7.06 -5.83
CA THR A 481 -5.56 8.10 -5.19
C THR A 481 -4.59 8.77 -6.18
N ASP A 482 -4.23 8.11 -7.29
CA ASP A 482 -3.46 8.71 -8.38
C ASP A 482 -4.28 9.71 -9.23
N HIS A 483 -5.60 9.49 -9.37
CA HIS A 483 -6.51 10.47 -9.98
C HIS A 483 -6.67 11.70 -9.09
N ILE A 484 -6.78 11.50 -7.77
CA ILE A 484 -6.95 12.60 -6.81
C ILE A 484 -5.66 13.40 -6.69
N MET A 485 -4.55 12.71 -6.47
CA MET A 485 -3.23 13.32 -6.31
C MET A 485 -2.21 12.54 -7.15
N PRO A 486 -1.94 13.01 -8.40
CA PRO A 486 -1.05 12.31 -9.29
C PRO A 486 0.33 12.02 -8.69
N ALA A 487 0.86 10.84 -9.00
CA ALA A 487 2.22 10.45 -8.67
C ALA A 487 3.16 10.71 -9.87
N GLY A 488 4.44 10.61 -9.62
CA GLY A 488 5.48 10.73 -10.64
C GLY A 488 6.60 11.68 -10.26
N ALA A 489 7.69 11.63 -11.00
CA ALA A 489 8.94 12.31 -10.68
C ALA A 489 8.81 13.84 -10.56
N LYS A 490 7.83 14.46 -11.22
CA LYS A 490 7.60 15.91 -11.18
C LYS A 490 6.74 16.38 -10.01
N ILE A 491 5.87 15.53 -9.48
CA ILE A 491 4.85 15.90 -8.49
C ILE A 491 5.25 15.43 -7.09
N LEU A 492 5.74 14.19 -6.97
CA LEU A 492 6.15 13.64 -5.69
C LEU A 492 7.20 14.46 -4.92
N PRO A 493 8.13 15.18 -5.55
CA PRO A 493 9.04 16.08 -4.84
C PRO A 493 8.34 17.21 -4.07
N LEU A 494 7.08 17.52 -4.41
CA LEU A 494 6.29 18.57 -3.75
C LEU A 494 5.48 18.09 -2.54
N ARG A 495 5.58 16.80 -2.18
CA ARG A 495 4.76 16.16 -1.14
C ARG A 495 4.83 16.80 0.24
N SER A 496 5.95 17.42 0.59
CA SER A 496 6.14 18.15 1.83
C SER A 496 5.69 19.62 1.77
N ASN A 497 5.05 20.01 0.66
CA ASN A 497 4.52 21.35 0.41
C ASN A 497 3.08 21.27 -0.09
N ILE A 498 2.14 21.07 0.84
CA ILE A 498 0.71 20.89 0.50
C ILE A 498 0.16 22.04 -0.35
N PRO A 499 0.47 23.33 -0.08
CA PRO A 499 0.05 24.42 -0.95
C PRO A 499 0.43 24.21 -2.40
N LYS A 500 1.66 23.80 -2.68
CA LYS A 500 2.16 23.65 -4.04
C LYS A 500 1.69 22.35 -4.71
N ILE A 501 1.67 21.23 -3.97
CA ILE A 501 1.20 19.97 -4.53
C ILE A 501 -0.31 20.02 -4.85
N SER A 502 -1.10 20.82 -4.12
CA SER A 502 -2.54 20.98 -4.34
C SER A 502 -2.87 21.54 -5.72
N GLU A 503 -1.93 22.26 -6.37
CA GLU A 503 -2.08 22.75 -7.75
C GLU A 503 -2.22 21.60 -8.78
N HIS A 504 -1.86 20.38 -8.40
CA HIS A 504 -1.97 19.16 -9.22
C HIS A 504 -3.17 18.28 -8.86
N CYS A 505 -3.96 18.67 -7.86
CA CYS A 505 -5.08 17.89 -7.36
C CYS A 505 -6.12 17.67 -8.48
N PHE A 506 -6.49 16.43 -8.75
CA PHE A 506 -7.43 16.00 -9.81
C PHE A 506 -7.09 16.44 -11.25
N THR A 507 -5.91 16.94 -11.52
CA THR A 507 -5.56 17.42 -12.88
C THR A 507 -5.59 16.30 -13.95
N VAL A 508 -5.61 15.05 -13.56
CA VAL A 508 -5.82 13.88 -14.46
C VAL A 508 -7.29 13.80 -14.90
N CYS A 509 -8.23 14.13 -14.01
CA CYS A 509 -9.67 14.07 -14.28
C CYS A 509 -10.20 15.42 -14.83
N ASP A 510 -9.72 16.52 -14.26
CA ASP A 510 -10.17 17.87 -14.55
C ASP A 510 -9.05 18.89 -14.25
N LYS A 511 -8.43 19.42 -15.29
CA LYS A 511 -7.31 20.35 -15.17
C LYS A 511 -7.67 21.68 -14.50
N GLU A 512 -8.94 22.05 -14.52
CA GLU A 512 -9.42 23.31 -13.95
C GLU A 512 -9.82 23.17 -12.46
N PHE A 513 -9.88 21.96 -11.94
CA PHE A 513 -10.35 21.71 -10.57
C PHE A 513 -9.57 22.50 -9.50
N PRO A 514 -8.22 22.51 -9.47
CA PRO A 514 -7.49 23.22 -8.43
C PRO A 514 -7.84 24.71 -8.34
N GLU A 515 -7.88 25.39 -9.49
CA GLU A 515 -8.17 26.82 -9.55
C GLU A 515 -9.64 27.10 -9.23
N ARG A 516 -10.56 26.26 -9.73
CA ARG A 516 -11.98 26.35 -9.41
C ARG A 516 -12.25 26.14 -7.92
N ALA A 517 -11.68 25.12 -7.30
CA ALA A 517 -11.85 24.84 -5.87
C ALA A 517 -11.30 25.98 -5.01
N LYS A 518 -10.11 26.48 -5.36
CA LYS A 518 -9.49 27.64 -4.69
C LYS A 518 -10.34 28.89 -4.77
N THR A 519 -10.92 29.18 -5.93
CA THR A 519 -11.81 30.33 -6.14
C THR A 519 -13.10 30.20 -5.33
N LEU A 520 -13.66 29.00 -5.21
CA LEU A 520 -14.87 28.74 -4.42
C LEU A 520 -14.60 28.83 -2.91
N GLY A 521 -13.40 28.53 -2.45
CA GLY A 521 -12.98 28.55 -1.04
C GLY A 521 -13.61 27.45 -0.18
N LYS A 522 -14.86 27.03 -0.50
CA LYS A 522 -15.55 25.88 0.11
C LYS A 522 -16.22 25.07 -0.99
N SER A 523 -16.04 23.74 -0.96
CA SER A 523 -16.61 22.88 -2.00
C SER A 523 -16.91 21.47 -1.52
N ILE A 524 -17.70 20.75 -2.33
CA ILE A 524 -18.04 19.34 -2.17
C ILE A 524 -17.64 18.61 -3.47
N ILE A 525 -17.03 17.44 -3.31
CA ILE A 525 -16.73 16.53 -4.43
C ILE A 525 -17.79 15.44 -4.47
N VAL A 526 -18.27 15.11 -5.67
CA VAL A 526 -19.23 14.03 -5.92
C VAL A 526 -18.56 12.93 -6.76
N GLY A 527 -18.66 11.68 -6.33
CA GLY A 527 -18.03 10.54 -7.01
C GLY A 527 -18.89 9.29 -7.07
N GLY A 528 -18.41 8.31 -7.83
CA GLY A 528 -19.06 7.03 -8.02
C GLY A 528 -18.63 5.97 -6.99
N GLU A 529 -18.56 4.71 -7.42
CA GLU A 529 -18.15 3.57 -6.59
C GLU A 529 -16.64 3.50 -6.40
N ASN A 530 -16.23 2.89 -5.26
CA ASN A 530 -14.83 2.57 -4.94
C ASN A 530 -13.89 3.78 -5.04
N TYR A 531 -14.35 4.93 -4.54
CA TYR A 531 -13.60 6.17 -4.57
C TYR A 531 -12.39 6.13 -3.64
N GLY A 532 -11.22 6.53 -4.15
CA GLY A 532 -9.96 6.59 -3.40
C GLY A 532 -9.19 5.26 -3.33
N GLN A 533 -9.47 4.30 -4.23
CA GLN A 533 -8.68 3.06 -4.27
C GLN A 533 -7.21 3.34 -4.59
N GLY A 534 -6.32 2.46 -4.13
CA GLY A 534 -4.89 2.51 -4.47
C GLY A 534 -3.99 2.82 -3.28
N SER A 535 -3.05 3.76 -3.46
CA SER A 535 -2.01 4.08 -2.49
C SER A 535 -2.57 4.73 -1.20
N SER A 536 -1.91 4.48 -0.06
CA SER A 536 -2.25 5.08 1.24
C SER A 536 -1.90 6.58 1.35
N ARG A 537 -1.74 7.27 0.24
CA ARG A 537 -1.32 8.68 0.21
C ARG A 537 -2.32 9.59 0.92
N GLU A 538 -1.90 10.13 2.04
CA GLU A 538 -2.64 11.13 2.82
C GLU A 538 -2.83 12.44 2.04
N HIS A 539 -1.90 12.78 1.15
CA HIS A 539 -2.00 13.92 0.24
C HIS A 539 -3.28 13.93 -0.60
N ALA A 540 -3.87 12.74 -0.86
CA ALA A 540 -5.17 12.62 -1.51
C ALA A 540 -6.34 13.13 -0.65
N ALA A 541 -6.12 13.37 0.65
CA ALA A 541 -7.05 14.06 1.54
C ALA A 541 -6.58 15.49 1.87
N LEU A 542 -5.28 15.68 2.13
CA LEU A 542 -4.72 16.98 2.52
C LEU A 542 -4.75 18.03 1.40
N ALA A 543 -4.54 17.64 0.13
CA ALA A 543 -4.63 18.57 -0.99
C ALA A 543 -6.07 19.07 -1.22
N PRO A 544 -7.11 18.21 -1.28
CA PRO A 544 -8.50 18.66 -1.24
C PRO A 544 -8.85 19.52 -0.03
N LEU A 545 -8.38 19.14 1.18
CA LEU A 545 -8.59 19.94 2.38
C LEU A 545 -8.06 21.37 2.21
N PHE A 546 -6.81 21.49 1.76
CA PHE A 546 -6.17 22.79 1.52
C PHE A 546 -6.92 23.63 0.47
N LEU A 547 -7.51 22.98 -0.54
CA LEU A 547 -8.36 23.62 -1.56
C LEU A 547 -9.79 23.90 -1.07
N GLY A 548 -10.10 23.69 0.21
CA GLY A 548 -11.38 24.02 0.82
C GLY A 548 -12.47 22.98 0.64
N VAL A 549 -12.15 21.75 0.24
CA VAL A 549 -13.12 20.63 0.21
C VAL A 549 -13.58 20.29 1.63
N LYS A 550 -14.89 20.32 1.87
CA LYS A 550 -15.52 20.05 3.18
C LYS A 550 -16.16 18.67 3.27
N ALA A 551 -16.62 18.14 2.16
CA ALA A 551 -17.23 16.82 2.08
C ALA A 551 -16.93 16.14 0.75
N VAL A 552 -16.94 14.83 0.77
CA VAL A 552 -16.89 13.96 -0.42
C VAL A 552 -18.11 13.06 -0.36
N LEU A 553 -19.00 13.17 -1.35
CA LEU A 553 -20.26 12.42 -1.44
C LEU A 553 -20.16 11.41 -2.59
N VAL A 554 -20.18 10.13 -2.28
CA VAL A 554 -19.90 9.05 -3.26
C VAL A 554 -20.85 7.87 -3.11
N LYS A 555 -20.82 6.92 -4.05
CA LYS A 555 -21.55 5.66 -3.92
C LYS A 555 -20.87 4.71 -2.93
N SER A 556 -19.52 4.65 -2.94
CA SER A 556 -18.73 3.90 -1.95
C SER A 556 -17.28 4.36 -1.90
N PHE A 557 -16.59 4.10 -0.78
CA PHE A 557 -15.18 4.45 -0.55
C PHE A 557 -14.27 3.23 -0.49
N ALA A 558 -13.02 3.41 -0.89
CA ALA A 558 -11.91 2.55 -0.48
C ALA A 558 -11.51 2.83 0.98
N ARG A 559 -11.17 1.78 1.72
CA ARG A 559 -10.95 1.80 3.18
C ARG A 559 -9.97 2.89 3.64
N ILE A 560 -8.72 2.83 3.15
CA ILE A 560 -7.65 3.74 3.61
C ILE A 560 -8.00 5.20 3.31
N HIS A 561 -8.56 5.46 2.14
CA HIS A 561 -8.91 6.81 1.75
C HIS A 561 -10.05 7.40 2.60
N LYS A 562 -11.08 6.58 2.93
CA LYS A 562 -12.13 6.99 3.89
C LYS A 562 -11.53 7.39 5.23
N SER A 563 -10.59 6.60 5.75
CA SER A 563 -9.86 6.93 6.99
C SER A 563 -9.06 8.22 6.88
N ASN A 564 -8.35 8.42 5.77
CA ASN A 564 -7.59 9.66 5.55
C ASN A 564 -8.48 10.90 5.47
N LEU A 565 -9.67 10.79 4.85
CA LEU A 565 -10.65 11.89 4.85
C LEU A 565 -11.12 12.23 6.27
N ILE A 566 -11.46 11.22 7.07
CA ILE A 566 -11.86 11.39 8.48
C ILE A 566 -10.73 12.06 9.27
N ASN A 567 -9.52 11.55 9.14
CA ASN A 567 -8.35 12.07 9.84
C ASN A 567 -8.04 13.53 9.45
N ALA A 568 -8.31 13.91 8.21
CA ALA A 568 -8.18 15.28 7.71
C ALA A 568 -9.40 16.18 8.02
N GLY A 569 -10.45 15.67 8.65
CA GLY A 569 -11.67 16.44 8.95
C GLY A 569 -12.58 16.70 7.75
N ILE A 570 -12.45 15.91 6.67
CA ILE A 570 -13.35 15.95 5.50
C ILE A 570 -14.46 14.91 5.68
N LEU A 571 -15.72 15.32 5.55
CA LEU A 571 -16.88 14.43 5.70
C LEU A 571 -16.95 13.38 4.58
N PRO A 572 -16.86 12.07 4.89
CA PRO A 572 -17.00 11.00 3.90
C PRO A 572 -18.45 10.51 3.85
N LEU A 573 -19.23 11.06 2.93
CA LEU A 573 -20.65 10.76 2.77
C LEU A 573 -20.90 9.72 1.68
N THR A 574 -21.84 8.79 1.90
CA THR A 574 -22.28 7.83 0.89
C THR A 574 -23.76 8.02 0.57
N PHE A 575 -24.12 7.96 -0.71
CA PHE A 575 -25.52 7.99 -1.12
C PHE A 575 -26.28 6.80 -0.54
N LYS A 576 -27.44 7.04 0.07
CA LYS A 576 -28.38 5.97 0.45
C LYS A 576 -29.04 5.32 -0.78
N ASP A 577 -29.38 6.14 -1.76
CA ASP A 577 -29.82 5.70 -3.08
C ASP A 577 -28.76 6.09 -4.12
N ALA A 578 -28.14 5.10 -4.74
CA ALA A 578 -27.11 5.33 -5.75
C ALA A 578 -27.61 6.14 -6.96
N ALA A 579 -28.93 6.15 -7.23
CA ALA A 579 -29.56 6.94 -8.30
C ALA A 579 -29.53 8.45 -8.00
N ASP A 580 -29.41 8.86 -6.75
CA ASP A 580 -29.31 10.26 -6.36
C ASP A 580 -28.01 10.93 -6.86
N TYR A 581 -27.01 10.13 -7.20
CA TYR A 581 -25.80 10.62 -7.85
C TYR A 581 -26.12 11.44 -9.12
N ASP A 582 -27.11 11.02 -9.90
CA ASP A 582 -27.48 11.70 -11.16
C ASP A 582 -28.22 13.03 -10.95
N LYS A 583 -28.74 13.28 -9.75
CA LYS A 583 -29.41 14.54 -9.37
C LYS A 583 -28.45 15.71 -9.09
N ILE A 584 -27.15 15.46 -9.00
CA ILE A 584 -26.15 16.50 -8.75
C ILE A 584 -25.32 16.73 -10.00
N LYS A 585 -25.10 17.98 -10.36
CA LYS A 585 -24.24 18.40 -11.46
C LYS A 585 -23.08 19.25 -10.96
N LEU A 586 -22.02 19.33 -11.76
CA LEU A 586 -20.92 20.26 -11.53
C LEU A 586 -21.46 21.70 -11.42
N GLY A 587 -21.07 22.41 -10.37
CA GLY A 587 -21.49 23.77 -10.10
C GLY A 587 -22.78 23.90 -9.28
N ASP A 588 -23.52 22.82 -9.03
CA ASP A 588 -24.71 22.87 -8.15
C ASP A 588 -24.33 23.33 -6.75
N MET A 589 -25.20 24.17 -6.16
CA MET A 589 -25.06 24.60 -4.76
C MET A 589 -25.70 23.56 -3.85
N LEU A 590 -24.89 22.98 -2.97
CA LEU A 590 -25.30 21.95 -2.01
C LEU A 590 -25.27 22.52 -0.60
N GLU A 591 -26.28 22.20 0.20
CA GLU A 591 -26.37 22.57 1.61
C GLU A 591 -26.54 21.32 2.48
N LEU A 592 -25.77 21.26 3.55
CA LEU A 592 -25.92 20.31 4.65
C LEU A 592 -26.38 21.12 5.87
N PRO A 593 -27.70 21.28 6.10
CA PRO A 593 -28.22 22.35 6.97
C PRO A 593 -27.95 22.11 8.48
N ASN A 594 -27.87 20.87 8.93
CA ASN A 594 -27.70 20.49 10.35
C ASN A 594 -26.62 19.44 10.52
N VAL A 595 -25.56 19.50 9.71
CA VAL A 595 -24.60 18.39 9.57
C VAL A 595 -23.91 18.03 10.89
N LYS A 596 -23.55 18.98 11.73
CA LYS A 596 -22.92 18.70 13.02
C LYS A 596 -23.86 17.96 13.96
N SER A 597 -25.10 18.41 14.07
CA SER A 597 -26.15 17.76 14.89
C SER A 597 -26.53 16.39 14.34
N GLU A 598 -26.65 16.23 13.02
CA GLU A 598 -26.92 14.95 12.36
C GLU A 598 -25.79 13.95 12.60
N ILE A 599 -24.53 14.35 12.39
CA ILE A 599 -23.35 13.51 12.67
C ILE A 599 -23.26 13.14 14.14
N ALA A 600 -23.58 14.05 15.07
CA ALA A 600 -23.56 13.76 16.49
C ALA A 600 -24.63 12.72 16.90
N SER A 601 -25.76 12.66 16.20
CA SER A 601 -26.90 11.80 16.55
C SER A 601 -26.93 10.46 15.83
N GLY A 602 -26.27 10.31 14.69
CA GLY A 602 -26.31 9.06 13.91
C GLY A 602 -25.62 9.13 12.54
N PRO A 603 -25.85 8.13 11.69
CA PRO A 603 -25.24 8.08 10.37
C PRO A 603 -25.97 8.94 9.32
N ASP A 604 -27.21 9.30 9.57
CA ASP A 604 -28.08 9.96 8.59
C ASP A 604 -27.69 11.42 8.38
N VAL A 605 -27.40 11.80 7.13
CA VAL A 605 -27.08 13.17 6.73
C VAL A 605 -28.00 13.62 5.60
N THR A 606 -28.52 14.84 5.72
CA THR A 606 -29.37 15.44 4.72
C THR A 606 -28.55 16.40 3.84
N VAL A 607 -28.61 16.20 2.53
CA VAL A 607 -27.99 17.08 1.53
C VAL A 607 -29.11 17.71 0.69
N VAL A 608 -29.18 19.03 0.63
CA VAL A 608 -30.14 19.77 -0.19
C VAL A 608 -29.42 20.36 -1.40
N ASN A 609 -29.82 19.97 -2.60
CA ASN A 609 -29.39 20.64 -3.81
C ASN A 609 -30.21 21.92 -4.00
N LYS A 610 -29.65 23.06 -3.60
CA LYS A 610 -30.35 24.36 -3.69
C LYS A 610 -30.58 24.83 -5.13
N THR A 611 -29.83 24.30 -6.07
CA THR A 611 -29.97 24.63 -7.50
C THR A 611 -31.20 23.99 -8.11
N THR A 612 -31.49 22.72 -7.74
CA THR A 612 -32.63 21.96 -8.28
C THR A 612 -33.80 21.86 -7.32
N GLY A 613 -33.58 22.06 -6.02
CA GLY A 613 -34.57 21.87 -4.96
C GLY A 613 -34.65 20.42 -4.46
N ASP A 614 -33.84 19.50 -4.97
CA ASP A 614 -33.84 18.11 -4.57
C ASP A 614 -33.26 17.92 -3.16
N THR A 615 -33.86 17.02 -2.40
CA THR A 615 -33.32 16.55 -1.12
C THR A 615 -32.77 15.14 -1.29
N ILE A 616 -31.50 14.96 -0.92
CA ILE A 616 -30.75 13.73 -1.05
C ILE A 616 -30.44 13.20 0.35
N LYS A 617 -30.61 11.90 0.57
CA LYS A 617 -30.23 11.25 1.80
C LYS A 617 -28.88 10.57 1.64
N ALA A 618 -27.98 10.84 2.58
CA ALA A 618 -26.66 10.26 2.62
C ALA A 618 -26.43 9.57 3.97
N ASP A 619 -25.49 8.63 3.97
CA ASP A 619 -24.97 8.00 5.17
C ASP A 619 -23.55 8.51 5.46
N CYS A 620 -23.28 8.74 6.74
CA CYS A 620 -21.94 8.94 7.27
C CYS A 620 -21.70 7.91 8.38
N GLU A 621 -21.42 6.67 7.98
CA GLU A 621 -21.15 5.60 8.93
C GLU A 621 -19.82 5.84 9.64
N LEU A 622 -19.91 6.33 10.85
CA LEU A 622 -18.81 6.63 11.75
C LEU A 622 -19.05 5.95 13.10
N SER A 623 -18.00 5.43 13.68
CA SER A 623 -18.00 5.06 15.09
C SER A 623 -18.03 6.31 15.98
N ASP A 624 -18.28 6.14 17.27
CA ASP A 624 -18.30 7.26 18.22
C ASP A 624 -16.98 8.03 18.22
N ARG A 625 -15.86 7.32 18.12
CA ARG A 625 -14.54 7.93 18.04
C ARG A 625 -14.33 8.70 16.73
N THR A 626 -14.60 8.10 15.57
CA THR A 626 -14.42 8.77 14.28
C THR A 626 -15.38 9.95 14.09
N ARG A 627 -16.56 9.88 14.72
CA ARG A 627 -17.49 10.99 14.83
C ARG A 627 -16.90 12.15 15.63
N ALA A 628 -16.30 11.86 16.79
CA ALA A 628 -15.63 12.88 17.60
C ALA A 628 -14.44 13.51 16.85
N ILE A 629 -13.67 12.72 16.09
CA ILE A 629 -12.57 13.22 15.24
C ILE A 629 -13.10 14.20 14.19
N ILE A 630 -14.15 13.86 13.45
CA ILE A 630 -14.75 14.75 12.44
C ILE A 630 -15.29 16.04 13.08
N ILE A 631 -15.95 15.94 14.24
CA ILE A 631 -16.48 17.10 14.95
C ILE A 631 -15.36 18.04 15.43
N ALA A 632 -14.24 17.48 15.89
CA ALA A 632 -13.06 18.26 16.31
C ALA A 632 -12.34 18.96 15.13
N GLY A 633 -12.57 18.52 13.87
CA GLY A 633 -11.91 19.06 12.69
C GLY A 633 -10.78 18.19 12.15
N GLY A 634 -10.58 17.00 12.71
CA GLY A 634 -9.58 16.02 12.30
C GLY A 634 -8.88 15.35 13.48
N LEU A 635 -8.11 14.30 13.16
CA LEU A 635 -7.46 13.47 14.18
C LEU A 635 -6.42 14.25 15.00
N LEU A 636 -5.69 15.17 14.39
CA LEU A 636 -4.68 15.97 15.08
C LEU A 636 -5.31 16.87 16.16
N ASP A 637 -6.41 17.57 15.82
CA ASP A 637 -7.12 18.42 16.76
C ASP A 637 -7.80 17.60 17.85
N TYR A 638 -8.44 16.49 17.47
CA TYR A 638 -8.99 15.53 18.43
C TYR A 638 -7.92 15.02 19.41
N THR A 639 -6.72 14.69 18.92
CA THR A 639 -5.62 14.20 19.78
C THR A 639 -5.14 15.27 20.73
N LYS A 640 -5.00 16.53 20.27
CA LYS A 640 -4.61 17.67 21.13
C LYS A 640 -5.63 17.95 22.23
N GLU A 641 -6.92 17.81 21.94
CA GLU A 641 -8.00 18.03 22.91
C GLU A 641 -8.09 16.92 23.97
N ASN A 642 -7.60 15.70 23.67
CA ASN A 642 -7.72 14.51 24.52
C ASN A 642 -6.37 13.98 25.06
N SER A 643 -5.26 14.68 24.83
CA SER A 643 -3.94 14.40 25.42
C SER A 643 -3.63 15.33 26.62
#